data_64a69cb43ed031a211d8f783bfbd2d15
#
_entry.id   64a69cb43ed031a211d8f783bfbd2d15
#
_cell.length_a   1.000
_cell.length_b   1.000
_cell.length_c   1.000
_cell.angle_alpha   90.00
_cell.angle_beta   90.00
_cell.angle_gamma   90.00
#
_symmetry.space_group_name_H-M   'P 1'
#
loop_
_entity.id
_entity.type
_entity.pdbx_description
1 polymer ?
#
loop_
_entity_poly.entity_id
_entity_poly.type
_entity_poly.pdbx_seq_one_letter_code
_entity_poly.pdbx_strand_id
1 'polypeptide(L)'
;MAVHVPLGHEAIIEASLLMLGSNNILNPANGAPITVPSQDMVLGLYYVSKGKKSTKEQPLKGEGFVFSNSREVIIALNEDKLDKNAYIKIRTNIRLADGTLENKVIETVAGRVLFNDLIPEEVGYIDELLTKKKLQQIISIVYKVCGISRTAEFLDNIKELGFKMAYEGGLSMGLGDIQIPEAKQSLVDSAKKEVKAVWDNYYMGLITDNERYNQVIDIWTRSNTRLTTTLMNQLEDNDQGFNPIYMMMDSGARGSREQIRQLGGMRGLMAKPQKNLSGSVGEIIENPILSNFKEGLDVIEYFISTHGARKGLADTALKTADAGYLTRRLVDVAQDVIINEQDCGTLRGVTISALKDNEDIVEPLSERILGRVTVHDVYDPISNELIIESGEEIDEIIAQKIDQTSIEEIEIRSVLTCETKRGACAKCYGRNLANGQMANTGEAVGVIAAQSIGEPGTQLTLRTFHVGGTASNIAIDANVKAKFDGKIVFDGIRSVSTKDSEGNKAEVVMARSGEVKLVNSKGVTLISNNVPYGSYLKVKDGQKVTKGDILCNWDPYNAVILSELKGKIDFESIEEGITFKEEFDEQTGHREKVIVECRDKTKNPAIIVKSKDGEKGYNIPVGAHLSVEKGSSVNPGTILSKIPRMIGQSRDITGGLPRVTELFEARNPSNPAVVSEIDGVVSYGGIKRGNREIFIESKDGTKKKYLVSLSKHILVQDNDYVKAGSPLSDGAITPADILSIKGPTEVQDYLVNEIQEVYRLQGVKINDKHIEVIVRQMMQKVIIVDSGDTSFLQDEKVDKLVFSNVNDAIFEKKVVTNPGDSSLFREGQIISSRELRDENSSLRRNDKKIIEFRNADAAVSRPSLQGITRASLGTESFISAASFQETTKVLSEASIRGKVDDLRGLKENVIVGHLIPAGTGLKEYSDMIVGSEREYDELISKSKGNIILDESVSSDVLEENKQDQK
;
A
#
# COMPACT_ATOMS: atom_id res chain seq x y z
N MET A 1 -16.70 -20.95 20.18
CA MET A 1 -15.27 -21.26 20.27
C MET A 1 -15.04 -21.84 21.67
N ALA A 2 -14.42 -23.01 21.75
CA ALA A 2 -14.11 -23.65 23.04
C ALA A 2 -12.59 -23.76 23.19
N VAL A 3 -12.12 -23.74 24.42
CA VAL A 3 -10.70 -23.91 24.75
C VAL A 3 -10.49 -25.33 25.26
N HIS A 4 -9.51 -26.03 24.69
CA HIS A 4 -9.18 -27.40 25.06
C HIS A 4 -7.68 -27.48 25.41
N VAL A 5 -7.36 -28.37 26.36
CA VAL A 5 -5.96 -28.69 26.68
C VAL A 5 -5.48 -29.77 25.72
N PRO A 6 -4.29 -29.68 25.11
CA PRO A 6 -3.73 -30.71 24.24
C PRO A 6 -3.50 -31.99 25.06
N LEU A 7 -3.99 -33.13 24.54
CA LEU A 7 -3.94 -34.43 25.23
C LEU A 7 -2.92 -35.38 24.59
N GLY A 8 -2.72 -35.32 23.27
CA GLY A 8 -1.75 -36.14 22.53
C GLY A 8 -0.33 -35.59 22.67
N HIS A 9 0.67 -36.43 22.63
CA HIS A 9 2.07 -36.04 22.67
C HIS A 9 2.46 -35.14 21.49
N GLU A 10 1.92 -35.40 20.30
CA GLU A 10 2.10 -34.56 19.09
C GLU A 10 1.52 -33.15 19.35
N ALA A 11 0.29 -33.06 19.84
CA ALA A 11 -0.35 -31.78 20.12
C ALA A 11 0.37 -30.98 21.23
N ILE A 12 0.93 -31.66 22.24
CA ILE A 12 1.72 -31.02 23.31
C ILE A 12 3.03 -30.42 22.74
N ILE A 13 3.73 -31.17 21.89
CA ILE A 13 4.97 -30.70 21.25
C ILE A 13 4.66 -29.52 20.30
N GLU A 14 3.64 -29.63 19.46
CA GLU A 14 3.22 -28.52 18.60
C GLU A 14 2.86 -27.27 19.41
N ALA A 15 2.09 -27.41 20.49
CA ALA A 15 1.74 -26.29 21.35
C ALA A 15 2.97 -25.65 22.00
N SER A 16 3.93 -26.44 22.47
CA SER A 16 5.13 -25.95 23.16
C SER A 16 6.19 -25.36 22.21
N LEU A 17 6.33 -25.88 20.99
CA LEU A 17 7.36 -25.44 20.04
C LEU A 17 6.83 -24.37 19.08
N LEU A 18 5.62 -24.53 18.54
CA LEU A 18 5.08 -23.70 17.47
C LEU A 18 4.16 -22.59 17.98
N MET A 19 3.33 -22.87 19.01
CA MET A 19 2.29 -21.92 19.46
C MET A 19 2.74 -21.04 20.64
N LEU A 20 3.80 -21.40 21.34
CA LEU A 20 4.25 -20.62 22.50
C LEU A 20 4.67 -19.20 22.07
N GLY A 21 4.21 -18.18 22.81
CA GLY A 21 4.42 -16.76 22.47
C GLY A 21 5.91 -16.35 22.47
N SER A 22 6.75 -16.99 23.31
CA SER A 22 8.20 -16.76 23.30
C SER A 22 8.88 -17.15 21.99
N ASN A 23 8.31 -18.08 21.23
CA ASN A 23 8.85 -18.53 19.95
C ASN A 23 8.31 -17.72 18.75
N ASN A 24 7.27 -16.90 18.95
CA ASN A 24 6.63 -16.09 17.92
C ASN A 24 6.81 -14.59 18.17
N ILE A 25 8.04 -14.11 18.07
CA ILE A 25 8.41 -12.73 18.37
C ILE A 25 8.11 -11.80 17.21
N LEU A 26 8.24 -12.28 15.96
CA LEU A 26 8.08 -11.47 14.73
C LEU A 26 6.65 -11.52 14.17
N ASN A 27 6.22 -10.40 13.57
CA ASN A 27 4.92 -10.31 12.89
C ASN A 27 5.02 -10.89 11.46
N PRO A 28 4.19 -11.87 11.10
CA PRO A 28 4.19 -12.44 9.75
C PRO A 28 3.79 -11.43 8.66
N ALA A 29 3.12 -10.31 8.99
CA ALA A 29 2.71 -9.30 8.03
C ALA A 29 3.87 -8.43 7.50
N ASN A 30 4.82 -8.07 8.36
CA ASN A 30 5.92 -7.14 8.02
C ASN A 30 7.30 -7.53 8.56
N GLY A 31 7.41 -8.62 9.34
CA GLY A 31 8.67 -9.05 9.94
C GLY A 31 9.16 -8.20 11.12
N ALA A 32 8.39 -7.21 11.56
CA ALA A 32 8.74 -6.41 12.73
C ALA A 32 8.39 -7.14 14.04
N PRO A 33 9.13 -6.92 15.15
CA PRO A 33 8.76 -7.52 16.43
C PRO A 33 7.34 -7.12 16.87
N ILE A 34 6.53 -8.10 17.30
CA ILE A 34 5.21 -7.88 17.93
C ILE A 34 5.37 -7.61 19.41
N THR A 35 6.23 -8.36 20.08
CA THR A 35 6.47 -8.31 21.51
C THR A 35 7.32 -7.09 21.86
N VAL A 36 6.75 -5.89 21.65
CA VAL A 36 7.41 -4.62 21.98
C VAL A 36 6.85 -4.10 23.30
N PRO A 37 7.69 -3.59 24.21
CA PRO A 37 7.21 -2.93 25.42
C PRO A 37 6.18 -1.86 25.11
N SER A 38 5.17 -1.70 25.97
CA SER A 38 4.06 -0.75 25.78
C SER A 38 3.72 -0.03 27.09
N GLN A 39 3.04 1.10 26.96
CA GLN A 39 2.51 1.88 28.11
C GLN A 39 3.61 2.16 29.16
N ASP A 40 3.41 1.71 30.40
CA ASP A 40 4.30 2.04 31.52
C ASP A 40 5.72 1.50 31.34
N MET A 41 5.88 0.37 30.66
CA MET A 41 7.22 -0.18 30.37
C MET A 41 8.04 0.79 29.49
N VAL A 42 7.43 1.31 28.42
CA VAL A 42 8.08 2.29 27.53
C VAL A 42 8.34 3.60 28.29
N LEU A 43 7.36 4.05 29.06
CA LEU A 43 7.49 5.28 29.84
C LEU A 43 8.64 5.22 30.85
N GLY A 44 8.77 4.11 31.56
CA GLY A 44 9.89 3.89 32.51
C GLY A 44 11.24 3.85 31.84
N LEU A 45 11.36 3.16 30.71
CA LEU A 45 12.62 3.10 29.93
C LEU A 45 12.96 4.46 29.32
N TYR A 46 11.98 5.21 28.84
CA TYR A 46 12.16 6.56 28.33
C TYR A 46 12.65 7.49 29.43
N TYR A 47 12.01 7.48 30.63
CA TYR A 47 12.38 8.29 31.77
C TYR A 47 13.85 8.07 32.17
N VAL A 48 14.26 6.82 32.26
CA VAL A 48 15.64 6.46 32.66
C VAL A 48 16.66 6.84 31.58
N SER A 49 16.32 6.74 30.29
CA SER A 49 17.25 7.06 29.20
C SER A 49 17.37 8.54 28.90
N LYS A 50 16.44 9.39 29.41
CA LYS A 50 16.46 10.83 29.19
C LYS A 50 17.41 11.52 30.18
N GLY A 51 18.36 12.31 29.66
CA GLY A 51 19.29 13.08 30.45
C GLY A 51 18.72 14.43 30.90
N LYS A 52 19.03 14.85 32.11
CA LYS A 52 18.74 16.17 32.70
C LYS A 52 20.03 16.87 33.02
N LYS A 53 20.13 18.16 32.71
CA LYS A 53 21.29 18.99 33.09
C LYS A 53 21.01 19.66 34.43
N SER A 54 22.02 19.73 35.29
CA SER A 54 21.95 20.42 36.59
C SER A 54 21.69 21.90 36.38
N THR A 55 20.68 22.43 37.06
CA THR A 55 20.37 23.86 37.12
C THR A 55 20.54 24.33 38.57
N LYS A 56 20.68 25.67 38.76
CA LYS A 56 20.82 26.23 40.11
C LYS A 56 19.61 25.94 41.00
N GLU A 57 18.44 25.73 40.41
CA GLU A 57 17.18 25.45 41.09
C GLU A 57 16.98 23.95 41.37
N GLN A 58 17.57 23.09 40.54
CA GLN A 58 17.51 21.63 40.67
C GLN A 58 18.90 21.01 40.46
N PRO A 59 19.74 21.00 41.52
CA PRO A 59 21.06 20.40 41.41
C PRO A 59 20.96 18.89 41.37
N LEU A 60 21.65 18.27 40.41
CA LEU A 60 21.73 16.81 40.24
C LEU A 60 22.96 16.28 40.91
N LYS A 61 22.84 15.14 41.59
CA LYS A 61 23.98 14.46 42.23
C LYS A 61 24.81 13.72 41.18
N GLY A 62 26.13 13.90 41.22
CA GLY A 62 27.07 13.09 40.44
C GLY A 62 27.21 13.43 38.96
N GLU A 63 26.72 14.60 38.50
CA GLU A 63 26.91 15.06 37.11
C GLU A 63 28.42 15.22 36.80
N GLY A 64 28.89 14.66 35.70
CA GLY A 64 30.26 14.73 35.22
C GLY A 64 31.23 13.72 35.89
N PHE A 65 30.76 12.81 36.75
CA PHE A 65 31.58 11.74 37.28
C PHE A 65 32.10 10.81 36.17
N VAL A 66 33.30 10.28 36.38
CA VAL A 66 33.96 9.36 35.44
C VAL A 66 34.04 7.98 36.08
N PHE A 67 33.51 6.98 35.40
CA PHE A 67 33.49 5.58 35.87
C PHE A 67 34.30 4.68 34.93
N SER A 68 34.92 3.65 35.46
CA SER A 68 35.69 2.71 34.67
C SER A 68 34.83 1.55 34.14
N ASN A 69 33.76 1.18 34.87
CA ASN A 69 32.89 0.06 34.52
C ASN A 69 31.41 0.35 34.83
N SER A 70 30.50 -0.38 34.20
CA SER A 70 29.04 -0.33 34.47
C SER A 70 28.71 -0.66 35.94
N ARG A 71 29.44 -1.61 36.56
CA ARG A 71 29.21 -2.01 37.94
C ARG A 71 29.47 -0.87 38.96
N GLU A 72 30.47 -0.02 38.72
CA GLU A 72 30.74 1.16 39.58
C GLU A 72 29.56 2.15 39.51
N VAL A 73 28.96 2.33 38.33
CA VAL A 73 27.75 3.18 38.14
C VAL A 73 26.58 2.62 38.93
N ILE A 74 26.35 1.31 38.89
CA ILE A 74 25.28 0.64 39.63
C ILE A 74 25.47 0.78 41.15
N ILE A 75 26.68 0.63 41.64
CA ILE A 75 27.01 0.85 43.09
C ILE A 75 26.75 2.30 43.48
N ALA A 76 27.19 3.28 42.66
CA ALA A 76 26.96 4.70 42.92
C ALA A 76 25.48 5.10 42.94
N LEU A 77 24.66 4.47 42.03
CA LEU A 77 23.21 4.64 42.01
C LEU A 77 22.53 4.04 43.25
N ASN A 78 22.94 2.85 43.69
CA ASN A 78 22.37 2.20 44.88
C ASN A 78 22.72 2.91 46.17
N GLU A 79 23.86 3.65 46.21
CA GLU A 79 24.26 4.47 47.36
C GLU A 79 23.72 5.90 47.32
N ASP A 80 22.79 6.23 46.40
CA ASP A 80 22.21 7.57 46.19
C ASP A 80 23.25 8.70 45.98
N LYS A 81 24.47 8.36 45.51
CA LYS A 81 25.53 9.33 45.16
C LYS A 81 25.39 9.85 43.74
N LEU A 82 24.60 9.18 42.91
CA LEU A 82 24.40 9.49 41.51
C LEU A 82 22.91 9.46 41.18
N ASP A 83 22.43 10.49 40.50
CA ASP A 83 21.06 10.52 39.96
C ASP A 83 20.97 9.77 38.63
N LYS A 84 19.85 9.06 38.38
CA LYS A 84 19.62 8.24 37.19
C LYS A 84 19.69 9.02 35.87
N ASN A 85 19.27 10.27 35.92
CA ASN A 85 19.19 11.16 34.77
C ASN A 85 20.44 12.05 34.58
N ALA A 86 21.48 11.88 35.43
CA ALA A 86 22.72 12.67 35.36
C ALA A 86 23.62 12.20 34.20
N TYR A 87 24.26 13.17 33.55
CA TYR A 87 25.29 12.88 32.55
C TYR A 87 26.58 12.47 33.22
N ILE A 88 27.16 11.34 32.80
CA ILE A 88 28.42 10.74 33.32
C ILE A 88 29.33 10.36 32.16
N LYS A 89 30.59 10.12 32.48
CA LYS A 89 31.57 9.54 31.54
C LYS A 89 31.89 8.12 31.94
N ILE A 90 31.71 7.19 31.00
CA ILE A 90 31.97 5.77 31.25
C ILE A 90 32.90 5.20 30.18
N ARG A 91 33.75 4.28 30.56
CA ARG A 91 34.57 3.50 29.66
C ARG A 91 33.84 2.22 29.30
N THR A 92 33.51 2.06 28.01
CA THR A 92 32.74 0.90 27.54
C THR A 92 33.16 0.46 26.12
N ASN A 93 32.77 -0.74 25.75
CA ASN A 93 33.00 -1.29 24.42
C ASN A 93 31.89 -0.83 23.45
N ILE A 94 32.26 -0.09 22.43
CA ILE A 94 31.34 0.33 21.36
C ILE A 94 31.59 -0.54 20.14
N ARG A 95 30.52 -1.01 19.52
CA ARG A 95 30.60 -1.69 18.23
C ARG A 95 30.68 -0.65 17.09
N LEU A 96 31.76 -0.70 16.34
CA LEU A 96 31.94 0.12 15.14
C LEU A 96 31.13 -0.44 13.98
N ALA A 97 30.95 0.37 12.92
CA ALA A 97 30.27 -0.05 11.68
C ALA A 97 30.89 -1.31 11.05
N ASP A 98 32.17 -1.53 11.27
CA ASP A 98 32.93 -2.71 10.80
C ASP A 98 32.71 -3.96 11.68
N GLY A 99 31.84 -3.89 12.69
CA GLY A 99 31.56 -5.00 13.60
C GLY A 99 32.62 -5.24 14.69
N THR A 100 33.71 -4.47 14.71
CA THR A 100 34.78 -4.54 15.74
C THR A 100 34.36 -3.79 16.99
N LEU A 101 34.72 -4.34 18.15
CA LEU A 101 34.52 -3.70 19.48
C LEU A 101 35.71 -2.83 19.83
N GLU A 102 35.49 -1.54 20.01
CA GLU A 102 36.52 -0.59 20.47
C GLU A 102 36.20 -0.04 21.86
N ASN A 103 37.16 -0.04 22.74
CA ASN A 103 37.02 0.47 24.12
C ASN A 103 37.24 1.99 24.13
N LYS A 104 36.14 2.75 24.29
CA LYS A 104 36.17 4.23 24.34
C LYS A 104 35.53 4.76 25.62
N VAL A 105 35.94 5.98 26.02
CA VAL A 105 35.21 6.75 27.03
C VAL A 105 34.13 7.58 26.32
N ILE A 106 32.87 7.33 26.69
CA ILE A 106 31.72 8.05 26.18
C ILE A 106 31.05 8.87 27.27
N GLU A 107 30.41 9.96 26.88
CA GLU A 107 29.53 10.74 27.73
C GLU A 107 28.11 10.25 27.54
N THR A 108 27.47 9.72 28.55
CA THR A 108 26.18 9.09 28.53
C THR A 108 25.35 9.43 29.77
N VAL A 109 24.12 9.00 29.87
CA VAL A 109 23.24 9.14 31.01
C VAL A 109 23.39 7.91 31.92
N ALA A 110 23.41 8.09 33.22
CA ALA A 110 23.56 6.98 34.17
C ALA A 110 22.50 5.89 34.00
N GLY A 111 21.26 6.27 33.67
CA GLY A 111 20.18 5.33 33.41
C GLY A 111 20.34 4.48 32.15
N ARG A 112 21.03 4.98 31.10
CA ARG A 112 21.35 4.17 29.91
C ARG A 112 22.31 3.04 30.22
N VAL A 113 23.20 3.21 31.22
CA VAL A 113 24.10 2.15 31.69
C VAL A 113 23.30 0.99 32.29
N LEU A 114 22.22 1.27 33.05
CA LEU A 114 21.33 0.23 33.58
C LEU A 114 20.63 -0.56 32.47
N PHE A 115 20.23 0.12 31.41
CA PHE A 115 19.61 -0.55 30.24
C PHE A 115 20.63 -1.41 29.47
N ASN A 116 21.85 -0.90 29.28
CA ASN A 116 22.90 -1.62 28.57
C ASN A 116 23.44 -2.84 29.34
N ASP A 117 23.29 -2.86 30.67
CA ASP A 117 23.64 -4.05 31.50
C ASP A 117 22.72 -5.25 31.17
N LEU A 118 21.53 -5.01 30.65
CA LEU A 118 20.57 -6.04 30.20
C LEU A 118 20.78 -6.49 28.74
N ILE A 119 21.51 -5.71 27.96
CA ILE A 119 21.75 -6.01 26.53
C ILE A 119 22.86 -7.08 26.46
N PRO A 120 22.69 -8.12 25.62
CA PRO A 120 23.76 -9.08 25.35
C PRO A 120 25.01 -8.38 24.79
N GLU A 121 26.21 -8.79 25.26
CA GLU A 121 27.46 -8.17 24.85
C GLU A 121 27.74 -8.16 23.35
N GLU A 122 27.17 -9.12 22.63
CA GLU A 122 27.30 -9.30 21.17
C GLU A 122 26.66 -8.15 20.36
N VAL A 123 25.69 -7.42 20.92
CA VAL A 123 24.99 -6.30 20.29
C VAL A 123 25.77 -4.99 20.36
N GLY A 124 26.53 -4.80 21.45
CA GLY A 124 27.27 -3.57 21.71
C GLY A 124 26.49 -2.54 22.53
N TYR A 125 27.14 -1.43 22.89
CA TYR A 125 26.55 -0.37 23.71
C TYR A 125 25.62 0.54 22.89
N ILE A 126 24.43 0.81 23.43
CA ILE A 126 23.42 1.68 22.82
C ILE A 126 23.28 2.97 23.60
N ASP A 127 23.62 4.11 23.02
CA ASP A 127 23.57 5.44 23.66
C ASP A 127 22.53 6.34 22.96
N GLU A 128 21.27 5.94 23.03
CA GLU A 128 20.17 6.70 22.44
C GLU A 128 18.96 6.79 23.39
N LEU A 129 18.05 7.74 23.11
CA LEU A 129 16.79 7.88 23.85
C LEU A 129 15.84 6.72 23.50
N LEU A 130 15.36 6.00 24.49
CA LEU A 130 14.55 4.80 24.32
C LEU A 130 13.08 5.14 24.07
N THR A 131 12.72 5.41 22.83
CA THR A 131 11.33 5.51 22.38
C THR A 131 10.80 4.13 21.96
N LYS A 132 9.49 3.98 21.85
CA LYS A 132 8.86 2.74 21.38
C LYS A 132 9.41 2.27 20.03
N LYS A 133 9.63 3.20 19.08
CA LYS A 133 10.22 2.89 17.77
C LYS A 133 11.66 2.39 17.89
N LYS A 134 12.45 3.03 18.76
CA LYS A 134 13.84 2.65 18.96
C LYS A 134 13.97 1.29 19.65
N LEU A 135 13.13 1.03 20.65
CA LEU A 135 13.04 -0.29 21.29
C LEU A 135 12.70 -1.39 20.30
N GLN A 136 11.79 -1.13 19.37
CA GLN A 136 11.46 -2.08 18.30
C GLN A 136 12.66 -2.40 17.41
N GLN A 137 13.47 -1.40 17.05
CA GLN A 137 14.71 -1.58 16.28
C GLN A 137 15.74 -2.40 17.07
N ILE A 138 15.93 -2.09 18.35
CA ILE A 138 16.86 -2.80 19.25
C ILE A 138 16.47 -4.27 19.36
N ILE A 139 15.18 -4.57 19.59
CA ILE A 139 14.68 -5.94 19.68
C ILE A 139 14.93 -6.70 18.38
N SER A 140 14.74 -6.07 17.23
CA SER A 140 15.05 -6.68 15.94
C SER A 140 16.53 -7.02 15.79
N ILE A 141 17.44 -6.16 16.25
CA ILE A 141 18.88 -6.41 16.22
C ILE A 141 19.25 -7.56 17.18
N VAL A 142 18.72 -7.54 18.41
CA VAL A 142 18.96 -8.60 19.40
C VAL A 142 18.47 -9.95 18.89
N TYR A 143 17.30 -9.99 18.26
CA TYR A 143 16.75 -11.21 17.67
C TYR A 143 17.66 -11.82 16.59
N LYS A 144 18.22 -10.98 15.72
CA LYS A 144 19.12 -11.43 14.65
C LYS A 144 20.47 -11.91 15.17
N VAL A 145 21.03 -11.23 16.16
CA VAL A 145 22.37 -11.54 16.67
C VAL A 145 22.33 -12.70 17.67
N CYS A 146 21.36 -12.71 18.59
CA CYS A 146 21.35 -13.61 19.74
C CYS A 146 20.36 -14.78 19.63
N GLY A 147 19.43 -14.74 18.64
CA GLY A 147 18.38 -15.75 18.46
C GLY A 147 17.21 -15.64 19.44
N ILE A 148 16.23 -16.56 19.30
CA ILE A 148 14.92 -16.50 19.96
C ILE A 148 15.01 -16.52 21.50
N SER A 149 15.73 -17.49 22.06
CA SER A 149 15.74 -17.73 23.52
C SER A 149 16.31 -16.57 24.30
N ARG A 150 17.44 -16.02 23.87
CA ARG A 150 18.06 -14.85 24.51
C ARG A 150 17.25 -13.58 24.32
N THR A 151 16.54 -13.46 23.17
CA THR A 151 15.64 -12.33 22.95
C THR A 151 14.45 -12.38 23.90
N ALA A 152 13.89 -13.55 24.17
CA ALA A 152 12.81 -13.70 25.14
C ALA A 152 13.24 -13.32 26.56
N GLU A 153 14.41 -13.76 27.00
CA GLU A 153 15.01 -13.39 28.30
C GLU A 153 15.26 -11.87 28.37
N PHE A 154 15.81 -11.27 27.31
CA PHE A 154 16.02 -9.83 27.21
C PHE A 154 14.71 -9.05 27.34
N LEU A 155 13.64 -9.51 26.68
CA LEU A 155 12.31 -8.89 26.75
C LEU A 155 11.72 -8.95 28.17
N ASP A 156 11.91 -10.06 28.90
CA ASP A 156 11.48 -10.18 30.29
C ASP A 156 12.26 -9.22 31.20
N ASN A 157 13.56 -9.13 31.02
CA ASN A 157 14.41 -8.21 31.80
C ASN A 157 14.05 -6.73 31.51
N ILE A 158 13.79 -6.37 30.25
CA ILE A 158 13.35 -5.01 29.90
C ILE A 158 11.98 -4.69 30.52
N LYS A 159 11.05 -5.62 30.50
CA LYS A 159 9.74 -5.47 31.13
C LYS A 159 9.87 -5.14 32.62
N GLU A 160 10.70 -5.91 33.36
CA GLU A 160 10.94 -5.69 34.79
C GLU A 160 11.61 -4.35 35.08
N LEU A 161 12.66 -4.01 34.29
CA LEU A 161 13.32 -2.71 34.41
C LEU A 161 12.34 -1.57 34.13
N GLY A 162 11.55 -1.65 33.06
CA GLY A 162 10.59 -0.64 32.67
C GLY A 162 9.54 -0.36 33.76
N PHE A 163 8.93 -1.38 34.32
CA PHE A 163 7.99 -1.23 35.43
C PHE A 163 8.62 -0.68 36.69
N LYS A 164 9.81 -1.18 37.05
CA LYS A 164 10.56 -0.69 38.22
C LYS A 164 10.87 0.81 38.10
N MET A 165 11.34 1.24 36.91
CA MET A 165 11.70 2.64 36.67
C MET A 165 10.48 3.56 36.58
N ALA A 166 9.36 3.10 36.04
CA ALA A 166 8.11 3.84 36.04
C ALA A 166 7.58 4.06 37.47
N TYR A 167 7.66 3.04 38.33
CA TYR A 167 7.29 3.11 39.72
C TYR A 167 8.19 4.06 40.51
N GLU A 168 9.51 3.90 40.40
CA GLU A 168 10.50 4.75 41.11
C GLU A 168 10.49 6.20 40.59
N GLY A 169 10.18 6.42 39.31
CA GLY A 169 10.03 7.75 38.74
C GLY A 169 8.77 8.48 39.21
N GLY A 170 7.79 7.76 39.80
CA GLY A 170 6.53 8.36 40.25
C GLY A 170 5.75 9.08 39.18
N LEU A 171 5.82 8.54 37.94
CA LEU A 171 5.26 9.19 36.76
C LEU A 171 3.73 9.22 36.79
N SER A 172 3.15 10.38 36.97
CA SER A 172 1.72 10.62 36.99
C SER A 172 1.40 11.93 36.27
N MET A 173 0.19 12.08 35.78
CA MET A 173 -0.26 13.30 35.12
C MET A 173 -1.41 13.96 35.90
N GLY A 174 -1.36 15.29 35.96
CA GLY A 174 -2.42 16.11 36.52
C GLY A 174 -2.97 17.10 35.49
N LEU A 175 -4.11 17.71 35.79
CA LEU A 175 -4.68 18.74 34.93
C LEU A 175 -3.77 19.98 34.81
N GLY A 176 -2.91 20.22 35.82
CA GLY A 176 -1.93 21.31 35.82
C GLY A 176 -0.82 21.15 34.80
N ASP A 177 -0.44 19.90 34.47
CA ASP A 177 0.65 19.60 33.54
C ASP A 177 0.31 19.92 32.08
N ILE A 178 -1.00 20.09 31.79
CA ILE A 178 -1.47 20.58 30.48
C ILE A 178 -1.28 22.09 30.47
N GLN A 179 -0.26 22.58 29.79
CA GLN A 179 -0.03 24.00 29.64
C GLN A 179 -0.77 24.54 28.42
N ILE A 180 -1.41 25.70 28.58
CA ILE A 180 -2.04 26.42 27.48
C ILE A 180 -1.04 27.49 27.04
N PRO A 181 -0.65 27.54 25.74
CA PRO A 181 0.28 28.55 25.25
C PRO A 181 -0.25 29.95 25.43
N GLU A 182 0.53 30.89 25.99
CA GLU A 182 0.16 32.30 26.09
C GLU A 182 -0.10 32.94 24.71
N ALA A 183 0.61 32.45 23.69
CA ALA A 183 0.45 32.84 22.31
C ALA A 183 -0.90 32.48 21.68
N LYS A 184 -1.71 31.59 22.33
CA LYS A 184 -3.00 31.12 21.78
C LYS A 184 -3.91 32.26 21.37
N GLN A 185 -4.13 33.24 22.28
CA GLN A 185 -5.05 34.34 22.02
C GLN A 185 -4.59 35.24 20.87
N SER A 186 -3.28 35.55 20.80
CA SER A 186 -2.72 36.37 19.73
C SER A 186 -2.81 35.68 18.35
N LEU A 187 -2.57 34.37 18.28
CA LEU A 187 -2.72 33.58 17.04
C LEU A 187 -4.17 33.49 16.58
N VAL A 188 -5.11 33.29 17.51
CA VAL A 188 -6.55 33.26 17.21
C VAL A 188 -7.04 34.64 16.73
N ASP A 189 -6.59 35.71 17.36
CA ASP A 189 -7.00 37.06 16.97
C ASP A 189 -6.41 37.46 15.60
N SER A 190 -5.19 37.00 15.28
CA SER A 190 -4.61 37.17 13.94
C SER A 190 -5.43 36.40 12.89
N ALA A 191 -5.77 35.14 13.16
CA ALA A 191 -6.60 34.36 12.26
C ALA A 191 -8.00 34.96 12.05
N LYS A 192 -8.63 35.49 13.11
CA LYS A 192 -9.91 36.23 13.00
C LYS A 192 -9.82 37.46 12.11
N LYS A 193 -8.70 38.19 12.17
CA LYS A 193 -8.48 39.38 11.30
C LYS A 193 -8.32 38.97 9.84
N GLU A 194 -7.55 37.88 9.57
CA GLU A 194 -7.40 37.32 8.21
C GLU A 194 -8.75 36.84 7.67
N VAL A 195 -9.54 36.11 8.46
CA VAL A 195 -10.88 35.63 8.08
C VAL A 195 -11.80 36.81 7.79
N LYS A 196 -11.74 37.88 8.59
CA LYS A 196 -12.54 39.11 8.32
C LYS A 196 -12.15 39.74 6.99
N ALA A 197 -10.86 39.83 6.67
CA ALA A 197 -10.41 40.37 5.38
C ALA A 197 -10.92 39.51 4.20
N VAL A 198 -10.98 38.18 4.34
CA VAL A 198 -11.57 37.30 3.33
C VAL A 198 -13.08 37.56 3.18
N TRP A 199 -13.80 37.77 4.29
CA TRP A 199 -15.21 38.14 4.25
C TRP A 199 -15.44 39.51 3.59
N ASP A 200 -14.58 40.51 3.89
CA ASP A 200 -14.64 41.82 3.26
C ASP A 200 -14.42 41.73 1.74
N ASN A 201 -13.45 40.91 1.28
CA ASN A 201 -13.23 40.62 -0.15
C ASN A 201 -14.43 39.94 -0.80
N TYR A 202 -15.10 39.04 -0.09
CA TYR A 202 -16.33 38.38 -0.57
C TYR A 202 -17.47 39.40 -0.71
N TYR A 203 -17.69 40.25 0.29
CA TYR A 203 -18.71 41.31 0.21
C TYR A 203 -18.42 42.33 -0.90
N MET A 204 -17.15 42.54 -1.27
CA MET A 204 -16.79 43.41 -2.41
C MET A 204 -16.97 42.66 -3.77
N GLY A 205 -17.32 41.35 -3.77
CA GLY A 205 -17.48 40.55 -4.96
C GLY A 205 -16.19 40.19 -5.68
N LEU A 206 -15.05 40.24 -4.98
CA LEU A 206 -13.73 39.88 -5.55
C LEU A 206 -13.49 38.37 -5.60
N ILE A 207 -14.16 37.61 -4.73
CA ILE A 207 -14.05 36.18 -4.59
C ILE A 207 -15.42 35.51 -4.53
N THR A 208 -15.52 34.27 -5.02
CA THR A 208 -16.74 33.47 -4.95
C THR A 208 -16.97 32.88 -3.56
N ASP A 209 -18.19 32.41 -3.25
CA ASP A 209 -18.48 31.73 -1.97
C ASP A 209 -17.62 30.49 -1.73
N ASN A 210 -17.38 29.70 -2.77
CA ASN A 210 -16.51 28.53 -2.69
C ASN A 210 -15.05 28.91 -2.38
N GLU A 211 -14.54 29.96 -3.01
CA GLU A 211 -13.19 30.49 -2.73
C GLU A 211 -13.09 31.01 -1.28
N ARG A 212 -14.11 31.77 -0.84
CA ARG A 212 -14.22 32.26 0.55
C ARG A 212 -14.17 31.09 1.54
N TYR A 213 -15.03 30.11 1.34
CA TYR A 213 -15.11 28.91 2.19
C TYR A 213 -13.75 28.19 2.29
N ASN A 214 -13.11 27.94 1.15
CA ASN A 214 -11.82 27.28 1.11
C ASN A 214 -10.71 28.10 1.80
N GLN A 215 -10.66 29.42 1.58
CA GLN A 215 -9.69 30.33 2.23
C GLN A 215 -9.89 30.37 3.75
N VAL A 216 -11.12 30.40 4.22
CA VAL A 216 -11.42 30.41 5.67
C VAL A 216 -10.94 29.10 6.32
N ILE A 217 -11.19 27.96 5.70
CA ILE A 217 -10.73 26.66 6.20
C ILE A 217 -9.20 26.59 6.22
N ASP A 218 -8.52 27.07 5.17
CA ASP A 218 -7.05 27.08 5.12
C ASP A 218 -6.45 27.96 6.22
N ILE A 219 -6.99 29.17 6.45
CA ILE A 219 -6.54 30.07 7.53
C ILE A 219 -6.63 29.35 8.88
N TRP A 220 -7.78 28.72 9.18
CA TRP A 220 -7.96 28.02 10.44
C TRP A 220 -7.07 26.78 10.58
N THR A 221 -6.88 26.02 9.51
CA THR A 221 -5.98 24.85 9.49
C THR A 221 -4.53 25.29 9.74
N ARG A 222 -4.07 26.34 9.07
CA ARG A 222 -2.73 26.91 9.23
C ARG A 222 -2.51 27.45 10.65
N SER A 223 -3.49 28.19 11.18
CA SER A 223 -3.45 28.70 12.55
C SER A 223 -3.40 27.58 13.58
N ASN A 224 -4.19 26.51 13.38
CA ASN A 224 -4.20 25.34 14.23
C ASN A 224 -2.86 24.58 14.22
N THR A 225 -2.24 24.43 13.05
CA THR A 225 -0.91 23.83 12.91
C THR A 225 0.17 24.64 13.62
N ARG A 226 0.17 25.99 13.45
CA ARG A 226 1.10 26.88 14.17
C ARG A 226 0.93 26.79 15.68
N LEU A 227 -0.32 26.81 16.17
CA LEU A 227 -0.61 26.66 17.60
C LEU A 227 -0.12 25.33 18.14
N THR A 228 -0.32 24.25 17.39
CA THR A 228 0.16 22.90 17.75
C THR A 228 1.68 22.87 17.86
N THR A 229 2.40 23.43 16.90
CA THR A 229 3.87 23.52 16.94
C THR A 229 4.35 24.32 18.15
N THR A 230 3.74 25.48 18.41
CA THR A 230 4.08 26.32 19.58
C THR A 230 3.82 25.57 20.90
N LEU A 231 2.68 24.86 20.99
CA LEU A 231 2.35 24.03 22.16
C LEU A 231 3.39 22.91 22.39
N MET A 232 3.79 22.23 21.33
CA MET A 232 4.77 21.13 21.43
C MET A 232 6.14 21.64 21.87
N ASN A 233 6.62 22.74 21.27
CA ASN A 233 7.89 23.33 21.66
C ASN A 233 7.86 23.82 23.13
N GLN A 234 6.75 24.42 23.57
CA GLN A 234 6.61 24.84 24.98
C GLN A 234 6.62 23.64 25.95
N LEU A 235 5.98 22.51 25.60
CA LEU A 235 6.00 21.30 26.40
C LEU A 235 7.38 20.62 26.42
N GLU A 236 8.14 20.75 25.33
CA GLU A 236 9.51 20.26 25.23
C GLU A 236 10.48 21.06 26.11
N ASP A 237 10.33 22.39 26.10
CA ASP A 237 11.15 23.31 26.90
C ASP A 237 10.80 23.24 28.39
N ASN A 238 9.57 22.85 28.76
CA ASN A 238 9.13 22.79 30.14
C ASN A 238 9.87 21.68 30.92
N ASP A 239 10.53 22.05 32.02
CA ASP A 239 11.34 21.17 32.87
C ASP A 239 12.34 20.31 32.06
N GLN A 240 12.96 20.88 31.02
CA GLN A 240 13.86 20.18 30.10
C GLN A 240 13.21 18.95 29.42
N GLY A 241 11.88 18.98 29.18
CA GLY A 241 11.11 17.92 28.60
C GLY A 241 10.73 16.78 29.55
N PHE A 242 10.81 16.98 30.86
CA PHE A 242 10.31 16.05 31.88
C PHE A 242 8.84 16.27 32.25
N ASN A 243 8.09 17.08 31.46
CA ASN A 243 6.66 17.15 31.61
C ASN A 243 6.04 15.76 31.37
N PRO A 244 5.21 15.23 32.30
CA PRO A 244 4.66 13.88 32.19
C PRO A 244 3.88 13.64 30.88
N ILE A 245 3.11 14.62 30.43
CA ILE A 245 2.29 14.53 29.20
C ILE A 245 3.18 14.49 27.96
N TYR A 246 4.23 15.34 27.94
CA TYR A 246 5.21 15.32 26.86
C TYR A 246 5.95 13.97 26.81
N MET A 247 6.42 13.46 27.95
CA MET A 247 7.09 12.17 28.03
C MET A 247 6.19 11.02 27.56
N MET A 248 4.92 11.01 27.96
CA MET A 248 3.96 9.96 27.52
C MET A 248 3.77 9.96 25.99
N MET A 249 3.70 11.13 25.37
CA MET A 249 3.54 11.27 23.92
C MET A 249 4.83 10.96 23.17
N ASP A 250 5.95 11.57 23.55
CA ASP A 250 7.21 11.48 22.82
C ASP A 250 7.81 10.07 22.90
N SER A 251 7.69 9.40 24.05
CA SER A 251 8.06 8.00 24.21
C SER A 251 7.23 7.05 23.32
N GLY A 252 6.03 7.45 22.86
CA GLY A 252 5.07 6.59 22.20
C GLY A 252 4.35 5.63 23.14
N ALA A 253 4.40 5.87 24.46
CA ALA A 253 3.70 5.07 25.46
C ALA A 253 2.18 5.27 25.37
N ARG A 254 1.73 6.52 25.35
CA ARG A 254 0.30 6.87 25.24
C ARG A 254 0.10 8.29 24.72
N GLY A 255 -0.98 8.47 23.97
CA GLY A 255 -1.33 9.79 23.42
C GLY A 255 -0.71 10.08 22.06
N SER A 256 -1.35 11.01 21.35
CA SER A 256 -0.88 11.53 20.06
C SER A 256 -0.81 13.06 20.11
N ARG A 257 -0.06 13.67 19.21
CA ARG A 257 0.00 15.15 19.07
C ARG A 257 -1.39 15.77 18.92
N GLU A 258 -2.28 15.10 18.19
CA GLU A 258 -3.66 15.55 18.00
C GLU A 258 -4.46 15.55 19.30
N GLN A 259 -4.29 14.55 20.16
CA GLN A 259 -4.96 14.50 21.46
C GLN A 259 -4.48 15.62 22.38
N ILE A 260 -3.17 15.86 22.43
CA ILE A 260 -2.59 16.95 23.23
C ILE A 260 -3.04 18.31 22.71
N ARG A 261 -3.12 18.50 21.38
CA ARG A 261 -3.68 19.71 20.77
C ARG A 261 -5.11 19.97 21.25
N GLN A 262 -5.96 18.97 21.31
CA GLN A 262 -7.33 19.10 21.81
C GLN A 262 -7.39 19.37 23.31
N LEU A 263 -6.42 18.89 24.07
CA LEU A 263 -6.32 19.13 25.52
C LEU A 263 -5.86 20.55 25.87
N GLY A 264 -4.79 21.05 25.24
CA GLY A 264 -4.14 22.32 25.60
C GLY A 264 -4.16 23.41 24.53
N GLY A 265 -4.43 23.07 23.28
CA GLY A 265 -4.52 24.01 22.14
C GLY A 265 -5.93 24.44 21.82
N MET A 266 -6.43 24.03 20.67
CA MET A 266 -7.84 24.16 20.26
C MET A 266 -8.34 22.89 19.57
N ARG A 267 -9.63 22.61 19.67
CA ARG A 267 -10.19 21.43 19.03
C ARG A 267 -10.20 21.52 17.50
N GLY A 268 -10.49 22.72 16.96
CA GLY A 268 -10.39 22.99 15.53
C GLY A 268 -11.67 22.77 14.75
N LEU A 269 -11.52 22.53 13.43
CA LEU A 269 -12.62 22.39 12.49
C LEU A 269 -13.32 21.04 12.64
N MET A 270 -14.65 21.03 12.53
CA MET A 270 -15.50 19.84 12.66
C MET A 270 -16.25 19.56 11.36
N ALA A 271 -16.43 18.28 11.03
CA ALA A 271 -17.21 17.86 9.87
C ALA A 271 -18.72 17.98 10.13
N LYS A 272 -19.48 18.42 9.12
CA LYS A 272 -20.95 18.43 9.18
C LYS A 272 -21.49 16.99 9.20
N PRO A 273 -22.61 16.70 9.91
CA PRO A 273 -23.32 15.45 9.78
C PRO A 273 -23.97 15.35 8.40
N GLN A 274 -23.59 14.33 7.62
CA GLN A 274 -24.11 14.14 6.27
C GLN A 274 -25.51 13.54 6.26
N LYS A 275 -26.44 14.08 5.46
CA LYS A 275 -27.66 13.38 5.05
C LYS A 275 -27.28 12.45 3.88
N ASN A 276 -27.37 11.15 4.10
CA ASN A 276 -26.97 10.08 3.17
C ASN A 276 -27.85 10.01 1.91
N LEU A 277 -27.66 10.85 0.92
CA LEU A 277 -28.31 10.66 -0.39
C LEU A 277 -27.35 10.58 -1.57
N SER A 278 -26.09 10.89 -1.41
CA SER A 278 -25.10 10.77 -2.49
C SER A 278 -23.67 10.82 -1.96
N GLY A 279 -23.12 9.74 -1.46
CA GLY A 279 -21.69 9.45 -1.26
C GLY A 279 -20.62 10.55 -1.09
N SER A 280 -21.00 11.82 -1.01
CA SER A 280 -20.06 12.94 -0.90
C SER A 280 -19.60 13.16 0.54
N VAL A 281 -18.32 13.44 0.73
CA VAL A 281 -17.73 13.81 2.03
C VAL A 281 -18.46 15.01 2.61
N GLY A 282 -18.83 14.92 3.89
CA GLY A 282 -19.51 16.02 4.58
C GLY A 282 -18.69 17.29 4.54
N GLU A 283 -19.32 18.40 4.19
CA GLU A 283 -18.69 19.72 4.29
C GLU A 283 -18.21 19.99 5.70
N ILE A 284 -17.11 20.71 5.82
CA ILE A 284 -16.54 21.13 7.10
C ILE A 284 -17.35 22.33 7.61
N ILE A 285 -17.53 22.43 8.92
CA ILE A 285 -18.15 23.60 9.55
C ILE A 285 -17.12 24.73 9.58
N GLU A 286 -17.43 25.87 8.98
CA GLU A 286 -16.52 27.02 8.83
C GLU A 286 -16.02 27.58 10.17
N ASN A 287 -16.89 27.59 11.19
CA ASN A 287 -16.54 28.07 12.52
C ASN A 287 -15.83 26.95 13.31
N PRO A 288 -14.53 27.09 13.61
CA PRO A 288 -13.81 26.11 14.40
C PRO A 288 -14.20 26.18 15.88
N ILE A 289 -13.99 25.10 16.60
CA ILE A 289 -14.06 25.07 18.06
C ILE A 289 -12.74 25.62 18.58
N LEU A 290 -12.77 26.81 19.17
CA LEU A 290 -11.60 27.53 19.68
C LEU A 290 -11.18 27.04 21.08
N SER A 291 -12.14 26.54 21.83
CA SER A 291 -11.93 26.03 23.19
C SER A 291 -11.18 24.69 23.18
N ASN A 292 -10.44 24.41 24.22
CA ASN A 292 -9.82 23.14 24.50
C ASN A 292 -10.53 22.40 25.65
N PHE A 293 -10.18 21.14 25.89
CA PHE A 293 -10.82 20.37 26.95
C PHE A 293 -10.45 20.84 28.37
N LYS A 294 -9.28 21.51 28.57
CA LYS A 294 -8.89 22.07 29.86
C LYS A 294 -9.73 23.29 30.20
N GLU A 295 -10.02 24.16 29.23
CA GLU A 295 -10.89 25.36 29.41
C GLU A 295 -12.37 24.95 29.53
N GLY A 296 -12.75 23.84 28.92
CA GLY A 296 -14.14 23.43 28.76
C GLY A 296 -14.75 23.96 27.46
N LEU A 297 -15.68 23.20 26.90
CA LEU A 297 -16.42 23.57 25.70
C LEU A 297 -17.70 24.34 26.04
N ASP A 298 -18.05 25.30 25.21
CA ASP A 298 -19.38 25.94 25.27
C ASP A 298 -20.47 24.92 24.84
N VAL A 299 -21.72 25.17 25.23
CA VAL A 299 -22.86 24.28 24.95
C VAL A 299 -22.99 23.97 23.45
N ILE A 300 -22.84 25.01 22.60
CA ILE A 300 -22.95 24.87 21.15
C ILE A 300 -21.76 24.09 20.59
N GLU A 301 -20.55 24.37 21.04
CA GLU A 301 -19.34 23.67 20.66
C GLU A 301 -19.41 22.17 21.04
N TYR A 302 -19.92 21.88 22.25
CA TYR A 302 -20.17 20.51 22.70
C TYR A 302 -21.19 19.80 21.82
N PHE A 303 -22.32 20.46 21.52
CA PHE A 303 -23.34 19.87 20.65
C PHE A 303 -22.80 19.53 19.24
N ILE A 304 -22.06 20.45 18.63
CA ILE A 304 -21.40 20.22 17.33
C ILE A 304 -20.48 19.00 17.40
N SER A 305 -19.69 18.87 18.47
CA SER A 305 -18.75 17.79 18.64
C SER A 305 -19.40 16.42 18.83
N THR A 306 -20.61 16.35 19.39
CA THR A 306 -21.34 15.10 19.61
C THR A 306 -21.76 14.40 18.30
N HIS A 307 -22.00 15.17 17.22
CA HIS A 307 -22.33 14.61 15.92
C HIS A 307 -21.19 13.76 15.35
N GLY A 308 -19.96 14.28 15.41
CA GLY A 308 -18.78 13.54 14.98
C GLY A 308 -18.53 12.28 15.82
N ALA A 309 -18.66 12.39 17.14
CA ALA A 309 -18.48 11.25 18.04
C ALA A 309 -19.51 10.15 17.80
N ARG A 310 -20.80 10.49 17.66
CA ARG A 310 -21.88 9.52 17.39
C ARG A 310 -21.67 8.82 16.04
N LYS A 311 -21.35 9.58 14.98
CA LYS A 311 -21.04 9.02 13.67
C LYS A 311 -19.88 8.05 13.78
N GLY A 312 -18.84 8.44 14.51
CA GLY A 312 -17.68 7.61 14.76
C GLY A 312 -18.03 6.26 15.37
N LEU A 313 -18.76 6.23 16.46
CA LEU A 313 -19.16 5.01 17.14
C LEU A 313 -20.02 4.10 16.24
N ALA A 314 -20.97 4.67 15.51
CA ALA A 314 -21.83 3.91 14.60
C ALA A 314 -21.03 3.27 13.45
N ASP A 315 -20.18 4.03 12.81
CA ASP A 315 -19.33 3.55 11.72
C ASP A 315 -18.38 2.43 12.21
N THR A 316 -17.77 2.58 13.40
CA THR A 316 -16.90 1.53 13.97
C THR A 316 -17.62 0.20 14.08
N ALA A 317 -18.84 0.23 14.61
CA ALA A 317 -19.64 -0.99 14.80
C ALA A 317 -19.99 -1.67 13.46
N LEU A 318 -20.37 -0.90 12.44
CA LEU A 318 -20.73 -1.43 11.11
C LEU A 318 -19.50 -1.92 10.34
N LYS A 319 -18.43 -1.15 10.31
CA LYS A 319 -17.22 -1.48 9.54
C LYS A 319 -16.45 -2.68 10.11
N THR A 320 -16.59 -3.00 11.38
CA THR A 320 -16.00 -4.21 11.99
C THR A 320 -16.53 -5.48 11.32
N ALA A 321 -17.85 -5.52 11.04
CA ALA A 321 -18.45 -6.64 10.33
C ALA A 321 -17.93 -6.76 8.89
N ASP A 322 -17.79 -5.64 8.18
CA ASP A 322 -17.25 -5.60 6.81
C ASP A 322 -15.80 -6.08 6.74
N ALA A 323 -14.95 -5.68 7.71
CA ALA A 323 -13.58 -6.15 7.82
C ALA A 323 -13.50 -7.66 8.06
N GLY A 324 -14.35 -8.20 8.95
CA GLY A 324 -14.43 -9.63 9.20
C GLY A 324 -14.88 -10.42 7.97
N TYR A 325 -15.84 -9.88 7.22
CA TYR A 325 -16.31 -10.51 5.99
C TYR A 325 -15.27 -10.46 4.87
N LEU A 326 -14.52 -9.36 4.75
CA LEU A 326 -13.39 -9.28 3.82
C LEU A 326 -12.32 -10.34 4.14
N THR A 327 -11.93 -10.45 5.40
CA THR A 327 -10.94 -11.44 5.86
C THR A 327 -11.38 -12.86 5.51
N ARG A 328 -12.65 -13.22 5.75
CA ARG A 328 -13.20 -14.51 5.37
C ARG A 328 -13.07 -14.78 3.88
N ARG A 329 -13.43 -13.82 3.03
CA ARG A 329 -13.32 -13.96 1.57
C ARG A 329 -11.87 -14.16 1.10
N LEU A 330 -10.92 -13.43 1.71
CA LEU A 330 -9.50 -13.57 1.42
C LEU A 330 -8.97 -14.96 1.80
N VAL A 331 -9.35 -15.48 2.96
CA VAL A 331 -9.00 -16.85 3.38
C VAL A 331 -9.56 -17.88 2.41
N ASP A 332 -10.83 -17.75 2.01
CA ASP A 332 -11.48 -18.70 1.10
C ASP A 332 -10.82 -18.74 -0.29
N VAL A 333 -10.26 -17.63 -0.77
CA VAL A 333 -9.58 -17.56 -2.08
C VAL A 333 -8.17 -18.11 -2.03
N ALA A 334 -7.47 -17.93 -0.92
CA ALA A 334 -6.03 -18.20 -0.84
C ALA A 334 -5.66 -19.47 -0.05
N GLN A 335 -6.63 -20.20 0.49
CA GLN A 335 -6.42 -21.34 1.38
C GLN A 335 -5.59 -22.49 0.77
N ASP A 336 -5.63 -22.63 -0.53
CA ASP A 336 -4.95 -23.69 -1.30
C ASP A 336 -3.50 -23.34 -1.68
N VAL A 337 -3.06 -22.09 -1.39
CA VAL A 337 -1.69 -21.66 -1.69
C VAL A 337 -0.73 -22.11 -0.60
N ILE A 338 0.02 -23.14 -0.88
CA ILE A 338 1.02 -23.76 0.00
C ILE A 338 2.35 -23.77 -0.75
N ILE A 339 3.47 -23.75 -0.05
CA ILE A 339 4.79 -23.93 -0.65
C ILE A 339 5.03 -25.43 -0.89
N ASN A 340 5.11 -25.82 -2.17
CA ASN A 340 5.28 -27.22 -2.55
C ASN A 340 6.70 -27.55 -3.02
N GLU A 341 7.44 -26.58 -3.56
CA GLU A 341 8.74 -26.77 -4.19
C GLU A 341 9.75 -25.77 -3.65
N GLN A 342 11.03 -26.10 -3.67
CA GLN A 342 12.10 -25.20 -3.27
C GLN A 342 12.35 -24.15 -4.36
N ASP A 343 12.44 -24.56 -5.61
CA ASP A 343 12.73 -23.67 -6.74
C ASP A 343 12.00 -24.14 -8.01
N CYS A 344 11.26 -23.23 -8.65
CA CYS A 344 10.58 -23.50 -9.91
C CYS A 344 11.45 -23.22 -11.16
N GLY A 345 12.65 -22.65 -10.98
CA GLY A 345 13.58 -22.35 -12.08
C GLY A 345 13.15 -21.25 -13.05
N THR A 346 12.16 -20.42 -12.68
CA THR A 346 11.70 -19.34 -13.55
C THR A 346 12.79 -18.28 -13.79
N LEU A 347 12.87 -17.79 -15.02
CA LEU A 347 13.72 -16.67 -15.44
C LEU A 347 12.94 -15.34 -15.49
N ARG A 348 11.65 -15.36 -15.17
CA ARG A 348 10.80 -14.18 -15.19
C ARG A 348 10.73 -13.56 -13.81
N GLY A 349 11.02 -12.27 -13.73
CA GLY A 349 10.89 -11.47 -12.53
C GLY A 349 9.78 -10.43 -12.63
N VAL A 350 9.68 -9.63 -11.60
CA VAL A 350 8.89 -8.39 -11.54
C VAL A 350 9.85 -7.26 -11.23
N THR A 351 9.77 -6.20 -12.02
CA THR A 351 10.55 -4.98 -11.79
C THR A 351 9.88 -4.16 -10.70
N ILE A 352 10.59 -3.91 -9.60
CA ILE A 352 10.08 -3.14 -8.48
C ILE A 352 10.86 -1.84 -8.33
N SER A 353 10.13 -0.72 -8.19
CA SER A 353 10.63 0.62 -7.87
C SER A 353 10.06 1.09 -6.53
N ALA A 354 10.58 2.21 -6.01
CA ALA A 354 10.00 2.86 -4.83
C ALA A 354 8.57 3.34 -5.13
N LEU A 355 7.64 3.12 -4.19
CA LEU A 355 6.28 3.64 -4.31
C LEU A 355 6.29 5.14 -4.00
N LYS A 356 5.97 5.95 -5.01
CA LYS A 356 5.95 7.42 -4.91
C LYS A 356 4.50 7.91 -5.11
N ASP A 357 4.05 8.81 -4.23
CA ASP A 357 2.84 9.62 -4.44
C ASP A 357 3.30 11.03 -4.80
N ASN A 358 3.21 11.38 -6.08
CA ASN A 358 3.83 12.57 -6.68
C ASN A 358 5.34 12.64 -6.39
N GLU A 359 5.77 13.43 -5.39
CA GLU A 359 7.17 13.62 -5.00
C GLU A 359 7.53 12.90 -3.70
N ASP A 360 6.55 12.51 -2.90
CA ASP A 360 6.78 11.87 -1.62
C ASP A 360 6.93 10.35 -1.79
N ILE A 361 8.00 9.81 -1.22
CA ILE A 361 8.23 8.37 -1.17
C ILE A 361 7.33 7.79 -0.08
N VAL A 362 6.27 7.10 -0.49
CA VAL A 362 5.34 6.39 0.41
C VAL A 362 6.01 5.14 0.97
N GLU A 363 6.73 4.41 0.12
CA GLU A 363 7.49 3.22 0.49
C GLU A 363 8.84 3.20 -0.21
N PRO A 364 9.98 3.17 0.54
CA PRO A 364 11.30 3.11 -0.05
C PRO A 364 11.56 1.75 -0.72
N LEU A 365 12.46 1.72 -1.70
CA LEU A 365 12.83 0.51 -2.42
C LEU A 365 13.36 -0.57 -1.46
N SER A 366 14.17 -0.18 -0.47
CA SER A 366 14.75 -1.10 0.54
C SER A 366 13.71 -1.90 1.33
N GLU A 367 12.55 -1.31 1.68
CA GLU A 367 11.47 -2.04 2.37
C GLU A 367 10.77 -3.06 1.44
N ARG A 368 10.64 -2.74 0.14
CA ARG A 368 9.95 -3.61 -0.83
C ARG A 368 10.78 -4.83 -1.26
N ILE A 369 12.09 -4.67 -1.36
CA ILE A 369 12.99 -5.75 -1.81
C ILE A 369 13.49 -6.65 -0.68
N LEU A 370 13.32 -6.24 0.58
CA LEU A 370 13.81 -6.98 1.74
C LEU A 370 13.25 -8.40 1.81
N GLY A 371 14.15 -9.40 1.92
CA GLY A 371 13.80 -10.82 2.00
C GLY A 371 13.26 -11.40 0.68
N ARG A 372 13.51 -10.75 -0.46
CA ARG A 372 13.23 -11.26 -1.80
C ARG A 372 14.49 -11.85 -2.42
N VAL A 373 14.31 -12.62 -3.47
CA VAL A 373 15.39 -13.26 -4.23
C VAL A 373 15.54 -12.54 -5.57
N THR A 374 16.77 -12.24 -5.98
CA THR A 374 17.07 -11.60 -7.27
C THR A 374 16.92 -12.59 -8.43
N VAL A 375 16.53 -12.07 -9.61
CA VAL A 375 16.52 -12.84 -10.87
C VAL A 375 17.88 -12.77 -11.53
N HIS A 376 18.48 -11.57 -11.59
CA HIS A 376 19.76 -11.28 -12.23
C HIS A 376 20.74 -10.72 -11.23
N ASP A 377 22.03 -10.78 -11.60
CA ASP A 377 23.11 -10.14 -10.86
C ASP A 377 22.88 -8.62 -10.81
N VAL A 378 23.01 -8.02 -9.64
CA VAL A 378 22.83 -6.58 -9.44
C VAL A 378 24.19 -5.93 -9.27
N TYR A 379 24.50 -4.99 -10.17
CA TYR A 379 25.75 -4.21 -10.16
C TYR A 379 25.47 -2.76 -9.80
N ASP A 380 26.40 -2.12 -9.11
CA ASP A 380 26.35 -0.68 -8.89
C ASP A 380 26.63 0.03 -10.24
N PRO A 381 25.72 0.88 -10.74
CA PRO A 381 25.91 1.57 -12.02
C PRO A 381 27.10 2.55 -12.05
N ILE A 382 27.64 2.94 -10.87
CA ILE A 382 28.77 3.89 -10.78
C ILE A 382 30.10 3.17 -10.64
N SER A 383 30.20 2.17 -9.74
CA SER A 383 31.45 1.44 -9.44
C SER A 383 31.61 0.16 -10.27
N ASN A 384 30.56 -0.35 -10.89
CA ASN A 384 30.50 -1.67 -11.53
C ASN A 384 30.86 -2.83 -10.58
N GLU A 385 30.74 -2.63 -9.27
CA GLU A 385 30.93 -3.69 -8.29
C GLU A 385 29.67 -4.56 -8.20
N LEU A 386 29.85 -5.87 -8.07
CA LEU A 386 28.76 -6.81 -7.83
C LEU A 386 28.24 -6.62 -6.41
N ILE A 387 26.93 -6.27 -6.28
CA ILE A 387 26.28 -6.11 -4.98
C ILE A 387 25.70 -7.44 -4.50
N ILE A 388 25.02 -8.19 -5.38
CA ILE A 388 24.41 -9.48 -5.09
C ILE A 388 24.35 -10.36 -6.34
N GLU A 389 24.55 -11.67 -6.20
CA GLU A 389 24.43 -12.66 -7.27
C GLU A 389 22.97 -13.05 -7.54
N SER A 390 22.71 -13.58 -8.72
CA SER A 390 21.38 -14.06 -9.09
C SER A 390 20.98 -15.27 -8.24
N GLY A 391 19.72 -15.29 -7.78
CA GLY A 391 19.18 -16.39 -6.97
C GLY A 391 19.52 -16.35 -5.49
N GLU A 392 20.19 -15.29 -5.02
CA GLU A 392 20.45 -15.03 -3.60
C GLU A 392 19.37 -14.15 -2.96
N GLU A 393 19.22 -14.26 -1.65
CA GLU A 393 18.29 -13.47 -0.84
C GLU A 393 18.87 -12.09 -0.51
N ILE A 394 18.03 -11.05 -0.65
CA ILE A 394 18.39 -9.68 -0.29
C ILE A 394 18.23 -9.49 1.22
N ASP A 395 19.34 -9.43 1.93
CA ASP A 395 19.41 -9.10 3.35
C ASP A 395 19.31 -7.58 3.60
N GLU A 396 19.14 -7.18 4.87
CA GLU A 396 19.02 -5.79 5.27
C GLU A 396 20.27 -4.96 4.94
N ILE A 397 21.46 -5.57 5.03
CA ILE A 397 22.74 -4.90 4.70
C ILE A 397 22.81 -4.62 3.20
N ILE A 398 22.40 -5.60 2.40
CA ILE A 398 22.35 -5.48 0.93
C ILE A 398 21.28 -4.47 0.53
N ALA A 399 20.10 -4.52 1.13
CA ALA A 399 19.02 -3.57 0.87
C ALA A 399 19.42 -2.12 1.19
N GLN A 400 20.15 -1.88 2.28
CA GLN A 400 20.70 -0.56 2.62
C GLN A 400 21.79 -0.10 1.63
N LYS A 401 22.65 -1.02 1.18
CA LYS A 401 23.65 -0.69 0.12
C LYS A 401 22.96 -0.28 -1.17
N ILE A 402 21.91 -0.99 -1.58
CA ILE A 402 21.13 -0.68 -2.78
C ILE A 402 20.48 0.71 -2.66
N ASP A 403 19.92 1.05 -1.49
CA ASP A 403 19.29 2.35 -1.24
C ASP A 403 20.29 3.53 -1.26
N GLN A 404 21.57 3.26 -0.97
CA GLN A 404 22.67 4.25 -1.07
C GLN A 404 23.20 4.44 -2.51
N THR A 405 22.92 3.49 -3.41
CA THR A 405 23.28 3.57 -4.82
C THR A 405 22.21 4.33 -5.62
N SER A 406 22.50 4.64 -6.87
CA SER A 406 21.54 5.31 -7.77
C SER A 406 20.60 4.33 -8.50
N ILE A 407 20.41 3.13 -7.98
CA ILE A 407 19.51 2.13 -8.54
C ILE A 407 18.07 2.51 -8.21
N GLU A 408 17.25 2.73 -9.24
CA GLU A 408 15.83 3.08 -9.07
C GLU A 408 14.90 1.87 -9.17
N GLU A 409 15.28 0.85 -9.93
CA GLU A 409 14.49 -0.34 -10.23
C GLU A 409 15.33 -1.61 -10.14
N ILE A 410 14.74 -2.67 -9.58
CA ILE A 410 15.38 -4.01 -9.47
C ILE A 410 14.38 -5.07 -9.88
N GLU A 411 14.85 -6.05 -10.65
CA GLU A 411 14.08 -7.23 -11.02
C GLU A 411 14.25 -8.33 -9.97
N ILE A 412 13.15 -8.68 -9.31
CA ILE A 412 13.11 -9.69 -8.26
C ILE A 412 12.16 -10.84 -8.60
N ARG A 413 12.38 -11.99 -8.00
CA ARG A 413 11.44 -13.12 -8.07
C ARG A 413 10.19 -12.82 -7.25
N SER A 414 9.03 -13.08 -7.84
CA SER A 414 7.73 -12.87 -7.20
C SER A 414 6.85 -14.10 -7.33
N VAL A 415 5.88 -14.21 -6.42
CA VAL A 415 4.81 -15.21 -6.51
C VAL A 415 3.97 -15.01 -7.76
N LEU A 416 3.85 -13.78 -8.29
CA LEU A 416 3.09 -13.44 -9.50
C LEU A 416 3.62 -14.16 -10.75
N THR A 417 4.94 -14.27 -10.87
CA THR A 417 5.64 -14.91 -12.01
C THR A 417 6.04 -16.36 -11.77
N CYS A 418 5.69 -16.92 -10.60
CA CYS A 418 6.03 -18.27 -10.23
C CYS A 418 5.38 -19.31 -11.16
N GLU A 419 6.18 -20.23 -11.72
CA GLU A 419 5.75 -21.27 -12.67
C GLU A 419 5.39 -22.61 -12.00
N THR A 420 5.45 -22.68 -10.67
CA THR A 420 5.00 -23.87 -9.92
C THR A 420 3.56 -24.20 -10.28
N LYS A 421 3.30 -25.44 -10.64
CA LYS A 421 1.98 -25.89 -11.10
C LYS A 421 0.88 -25.66 -10.09
N ARG A 422 1.16 -25.86 -8.81
CA ARG A 422 0.22 -25.63 -7.69
C ARG A 422 0.95 -25.00 -6.53
N GLY A 423 0.27 -24.08 -5.83
CA GLY A 423 0.89 -23.35 -4.75
C GLY A 423 1.98 -22.37 -5.22
N ALA A 424 3.07 -22.27 -4.48
CA ALA A 424 4.22 -21.41 -4.79
C ALA A 424 5.53 -22.14 -4.49
N CYS A 425 6.65 -21.66 -5.01
CA CYS A 425 7.98 -22.16 -4.63
C CYS A 425 8.60 -21.24 -3.56
N ALA A 426 9.52 -21.81 -2.76
CA ALA A 426 10.17 -21.10 -1.67
C ALA A 426 10.97 -19.88 -2.16
N LYS A 427 11.75 -20.00 -3.23
CA LYS A 427 12.54 -18.88 -3.77
C LYS A 427 11.69 -17.74 -4.33
N CYS A 428 10.54 -17.99 -4.96
CA CYS A 428 9.64 -16.93 -5.44
C CYS A 428 8.90 -16.24 -4.30
N TYR A 429 8.59 -16.95 -3.23
CA TYR A 429 8.01 -16.36 -2.03
C TYR A 429 9.07 -15.59 -1.21
N GLY A 430 10.30 -16.13 -1.14
CA GLY A 430 11.40 -15.56 -0.39
C GLY A 430 11.33 -15.86 1.11
N ARG A 431 11.82 -14.94 1.93
CA ARG A 431 11.91 -15.06 3.39
C ARG A 431 10.53 -15.20 4.05
N ASN A 432 10.39 -16.16 4.98
CA ASN A 432 9.27 -16.16 5.91
C ASN A 432 9.48 -15.08 6.97
N LEU A 433 8.59 -14.09 7.01
CA LEU A 433 8.71 -12.92 7.88
C LEU A 433 8.55 -13.26 9.38
N ALA A 434 7.88 -14.39 9.70
CA ALA A 434 7.71 -14.83 11.08
C ALA A 434 8.99 -15.40 11.70
N ASN A 435 9.84 -16.05 10.89
CA ASN A 435 11.08 -16.71 11.36
C ASN A 435 12.34 -15.95 10.95
N GLY A 436 12.25 -15.09 9.94
CA GLY A 436 13.40 -14.42 9.35
C GLY A 436 14.29 -15.34 8.49
N GLN A 437 13.82 -16.54 8.13
CA GLN A 437 14.51 -17.53 7.28
C GLN A 437 13.74 -17.72 5.98
N MET A 438 14.40 -18.33 4.99
CA MET A 438 13.71 -18.74 3.76
C MET A 438 12.52 -19.65 4.09
N ALA A 439 11.44 -19.50 3.33
CA ALA A 439 10.23 -20.25 3.54
C ALA A 439 10.44 -21.75 3.28
N ASN A 440 9.91 -22.59 4.16
CA ASN A 440 10.00 -24.04 4.06
C ASN A 440 8.85 -24.63 3.22
N THR A 441 9.07 -25.83 2.69
CA THR A 441 7.99 -26.61 2.07
C THR A 441 6.89 -26.90 3.08
N GLY A 442 5.64 -26.83 2.65
CA GLY A 442 4.47 -27.05 3.52
C GLY A 442 3.93 -25.81 4.23
N GLU A 443 4.54 -24.64 4.12
CA GLU A 443 3.99 -23.42 4.71
C GLU A 443 2.72 -22.97 3.98
N ALA A 444 1.65 -22.71 4.74
CA ALA A 444 0.37 -22.24 4.22
C ALA A 444 0.39 -20.71 4.02
N VAL A 445 1.14 -20.25 3.04
CA VAL A 445 1.39 -18.82 2.79
C VAL A 445 0.14 -18.04 2.40
N GLY A 446 -0.85 -18.72 1.79
CA GLY A 446 -2.11 -18.06 1.43
C GLY A 446 -2.96 -17.67 2.65
N VAL A 447 -3.03 -18.52 3.66
CA VAL A 447 -3.75 -18.22 4.92
C VAL A 447 -3.03 -17.10 5.68
N ILE A 448 -1.69 -17.14 5.72
CA ILE A 448 -0.87 -16.09 6.33
C ILE A 448 -1.12 -14.74 5.61
N ALA A 449 -1.16 -14.73 4.29
CA ALA A 449 -1.44 -13.53 3.51
C ALA A 449 -2.84 -12.97 3.80
N ALA A 450 -3.87 -13.81 3.77
CA ALA A 450 -5.25 -13.40 4.03
C ALA A 450 -5.44 -12.82 5.45
N GLN A 451 -4.83 -13.43 6.45
CA GLN A 451 -4.86 -12.94 7.84
C GLN A 451 -4.07 -11.65 8.01
N SER A 452 -2.90 -11.53 7.37
CA SER A 452 -2.05 -10.32 7.43
C SER A 452 -2.71 -9.10 6.77
N ILE A 453 -3.53 -9.30 5.74
CA ILE A 453 -4.31 -8.24 5.09
C ILE A 453 -5.57 -7.92 5.90
N GLY A 454 -6.20 -8.94 6.50
CA GLY A 454 -7.47 -8.79 7.21
C GLY A 454 -7.36 -8.23 8.63
N GLU A 455 -6.30 -8.55 9.38
CA GLU A 455 -6.09 -8.06 10.75
C GLU A 455 -6.09 -6.53 10.84
N PRO A 456 -5.31 -5.79 10.03
CA PRO A 456 -5.34 -4.34 10.08
C PRO A 456 -6.66 -3.73 9.63
N GLY A 457 -7.50 -4.46 8.87
CA GLY A 457 -8.81 -3.99 8.44
C GLY A 457 -9.71 -3.56 9.59
N THR A 458 -9.71 -4.29 10.69
CA THR A 458 -10.43 -3.92 11.91
C THR A 458 -9.83 -2.67 12.57
N GLN A 459 -8.52 -2.53 12.60
CA GLN A 459 -7.83 -1.34 13.13
C GLN A 459 -8.05 -0.11 12.25
N LEU A 460 -8.09 -0.27 10.92
CA LEU A 460 -8.43 0.80 9.97
C LEU A 460 -9.79 1.44 10.29
N THR A 461 -10.76 0.64 10.72
CA THR A 461 -12.08 1.13 11.13
C THR A 461 -12.01 1.95 12.42
N LEU A 462 -11.18 1.56 13.37
CA LEU A 462 -11.03 2.26 14.64
C LEU A 462 -10.27 3.60 14.50
N ARG A 463 -9.22 3.65 13.66
CA ARG A 463 -8.38 4.86 13.51
C ARG A 463 -9.06 6.03 12.84
N THR A 464 -10.01 5.82 11.95
CA THR A 464 -10.82 6.89 11.34
C THR A 464 -11.62 7.70 12.34
N PHE A 465 -11.73 7.24 13.60
CA PHE A 465 -12.56 7.83 14.66
C PHE A 465 -11.81 8.48 15.82
N HIS A 466 -10.54 8.12 16.05
CA HIS A 466 -9.77 8.74 17.13
C HIS A 466 -9.51 10.25 16.90
N VAL A 467 -9.78 10.74 15.70
CA VAL A 467 -9.69 12.18 15.38
C VAL A 467 -10.99 12.93 15.75
N GLY A 468 -12.02 12.24 16.26
CA GLY A 468 -13.23 12.88 16.85
C GLY A 468 -14.03 13.76 15.91
N GLY A 469 -14.02 13.46 14.59
CA GLY A 469 -14.68 14.28 13.57
C GLY A 469 -13.95 15.58 13.23
N THR A 470 -12.72 15.79 13.75
CA THR A 470 -11.90 16.94 13.36
C THR A 470 -11.35 16.72 11.95
N ALA A 471 -11.43 17.77 11.12
CA ALA A 471 -10.80 17.74 9.79
C ALA A 471 -9.28 17.68 9.97
N SER A 472 -8.66 16.58 9.53
CA SER A 472 -7.21 16.42 9.55
C SER A 472 -6.62 16.83 8.21
N ASN A 473 -5.52 17.59 8.26
CA ASN A 473 -4.59 17.94 7.19
C ASN A 473 -5.18 18.12 5.78
N ILE A 474 -5.80 19.27 5.56
CA ILE A 474 -6.20 19.75 4.23
C ILE A 474 -5.22 20.85 3.75
N ALA A 475 -4.04 20.94 4.31
CA ALA A 475 -3.02 21.82 3.76
C ALA A 475 -2.55 21.24 2.42
N ILE A 476 -3.12 21.75 1.33
CA ILE A 476 -2.66 21.43 -0.02
C ILE A 476 -1.42 22.30 -0.26
N ASP A 477 -0.27 21.66 -0.47
CA ASP A 477 0.92 22.38 -0.90
C ASP A 477 0.67 23.00 -2.28
N ALA A 478 0.62 24.31 -2.32
CA ALA A 478 0.38 25.11 -3.52
C ALA A 478 1.67 25.50 -4.26
N ASN A 479 2.81 24.92 -3.84
CA ASN A 479 4.11 25.27 -4.40
C ASN A 479 5.07 24.07 -4.37
N VAL A 480 5.94 23.99 -5.38
CA VAL A 480 7.07 23.06 -5.44
C VAL A 480 8.33 23.78 -4.97
N LYS A 481 9.06 23.14 -4.04
CA LYS A 481 10.33 23.65 -3.50
C LYS A 481 11.49 22.80 -3.95
N ALA A 482 12.64 23.43 -4.20
CA ALA A 482 13.87 22.70 -4.52
C ALA A 482 14.33 21.88 -3.30
N LYS A 483 14.52 20.55 -3.50
CA LYS A 483 15.03 19.63 -2.45
C LYS A 483 16.57 19.62 -2.40
N PHE A 484 17.23 19.99 -3.49
CA PHE A 484 18.70 20.02 -3.64
C PHE A 484 19.16 21.31 -4.31
N ASP A 485 20.45 21.61 -4.16
CA ASP A 485 21.09 22.70 -4.87
C ASP A 485 21.42 22.26 -6.30
N GLY A 486 21.08 23.10 -7.30
CA GLY A 486 21.34 22.72 -8.69
C GLY A 486 20.98 23.80 -9.70
N LYS A 487 21.06 23.42 -10.99
CA LYS A 487 20.66 24.24 -12.12
C LYS A 487 19.36 23.72 -12.69
N ILE A 488 18.44 24.61 -13.01
CA ILE A 488 17.14 24.28 -13.59
C ILE A 488 17.26 24.05 -15.09
N VAL A 489 16.57 23.03 -15.58
CA VAL A 489 16.36 22.75 -17.01
C VAL A 489 14.88 22.46 -17.23
N PHE A 490 14.25 23.18 -18.14
CA PHE A 490 12.85 22.97 -18.52
C PHE A 490 12.75 21.93 -19.62
N ASP A 491 11.85 20.95 -19.43
CA ASP A 491 11.52 19.95 -20.44
C ASP A 491 10.04 20.01 -20.76
N GLY A 492 9.71 20.25 -22.05
CA GLY A 492 8.33 20.32 -22.54
C GLY A 492 7.49 21.50 -22.01
N ILE A 493 8.08 22.48 -21.32
CA ILE A 493 7.35 23.63 -20.75
C ILE A 493 7.11 24.70 -21.82
N ARG A 494 5.81 25.06 -22.00
CA ARG A 494 5.41 26.27 -22.74
C ARG A 494 4.89 27.27 -21.73
N SER A 495 5.50 28.44 -21.62
CA SER A 495 5.10 29.54 -20.74
C SER A 495 4.69 30.78 -21.50
N VAL A 496 3.81 31.59 -20.90
CA VAL A 496 3.35 32.88 -21.40
C VAL A 496 3.52 33.92 -20.29
N SER A 497 4.10 35.08 -20.63
CA SER A 497 4.26 36.17 -19.67
C SER A 497 2.92 36.84 -19.44
N THR A 498 2.46 36.87 -18.20
CA THR A 498 1.25 37.56 -17.74
C THR A 498 1.53 38.37 -16.46
N LYS A 499 0.52 39.00 -15.90
CA LYS A 499 0.60 39.68 -14.60
C LYS A 499 -0.05 38.81 -13.55
N ASP A 500 0.62 38.63 -12.43
CA ASP A 500 0.08 37.95 -11.24
C ASP A 500 -1.03 38.78 -10.59
N SER A 501 -1.80 38.18 -9.69
CA SER A 501 -2.83 38.86 -8.89
C SER A 501 -2.33 40.14 -8.14
N GLU A 502 -1.03 40.17 -7.86
CA GLU A 502 -0.33 41.31 -7.24
C GLU A 502 0.19 42.34 -8.27
N GLY A 503 -0.04 42.14 -9.58
CA GLY A 503 0.40 43.01 -10.66
C GLY A 503 1.85 42.84 -11.11
N ASN A 504 2.60 41.90 -10.54
CA ASN A 504 3.96 41.57 -10.94
C ASN A 504 4.00 40.75 -12.25
N LYS A 505 5.09 40.88 -13.02
CA LYS A 505 5.29 40.03 -14.19
C LYS A 505 5.60 38.62 -13.75
N ALA A 506 4.76 37.68 -14.14
CA ALA A 506 4.95 36.24 -13.90
C ALA A 506 4.83 35.47 -15.21
N GLU A 507 5.45 34.31 -15.27
CA GLU A 507 5.30 33.36 -16.38
C GLU A 507 4.32 32.27 -15.98
N VAL A 508 3.27 32.06 -16.80
CA VAL A 508 2.25 31.04 -16.56
C VAL A 508 2.47 29.87 -17.51
N VAL A 509 2.40 28.65 -16.98
CA VAL A 509 2.58 27.41 -17.73
C VAL A 509 1.29 27.06 -18.48
N MET A 510 1.42 26.90 -19.79
CA MET A 510 0.34 26.52 -20.70
C MET A 510 0.42 25.05 -21.12
N ALA A 511 1.55 24.36 -20.86
CA ALA A 511 1.70 22.94 -21.11
C ALA A 511 1.10 22.13 -19.98
N ARG A 512 0.51 20.97 -20.27
CA ARG A 512 -0.02 20.03 -19.26
C ARG A 512 0.97 18.95 -18.85
N SER A 513 2.01 18.73 -19.65
CA SER A 513 3.05 17.73 -19.45
C SER A 513 4.45 18.38 -19.42
N GLY A 514 4.61 19.46 -18.67
CA GLY A 514 5.91 20.12 -18.52
C GLY A 514 6.63 19.64 -17.26
N GLU A 515 7.94 19.38 -17.37
CA GLU A 515 8.78 18.97 -16.24
C GLU A 515 9.87 20.01 -15.97
N VAL A 516 10.10 20.31 -14.68
CA VAL A 516 11.26 21.06 -14.22
C VAL A 516 12.28 20.10 -13.67
N LYS A 517 13.41 19.97 -14.36
CA LYS A 517 14.52 19.10 -13.97
C LYS A 517 15.58 19.90 -13.23
N LEU A 518 16.03 19.37 -12.11
CA LEU A 518 17.13 19.93 -11.34
C LEU A 518 18.41 19.14 -11.69
N VAL A 519 19.40 19.82 -12.23
CA VAL A 519 20.63 19.20 -12.77
C VAL A 519 21.84 19.66 -11.97
N ASN A 520 22.70 18.71 -11.59
CA ASN A 520 23.95 19.01 -10.90
C ASN A 520 24.99 19.61 -11.86
N SER A 521 26.08 20.13 -11.32
CA SER A 521 27.23 20.67 -12.07
C SER A 521 27.89 19.67 -13.08
N LYS A 522 27.64 18.37 -12.89
CA LYS A 522 28.07 17.27 -13.75
C LYS A 522 27.09 16.90 -14.88
N GLY A 523 25.95 17.58 -15.00
CA GLY A 523 24.94 17.27 -16.02
C GLY A 523 24.00 16.11 -15.66
N VAL A 524 24.03 15.59 -14.43
CA VAL A 524 23.15 14.51 -13.96
C VAL A 524 21.86 15.12 -13.39
N THR A 525 20.70 14.61 -13.78
CA THR A 525 19.40 15.01 -13.25
C THR A 525 19.24 14.48 -11.82
N LEU A 526 19.09 15.37 -10.86
CA LEU A 526 18.90 15.04 -9.46
C LEU A 526 17.43 14.75 -9.13
N ILE A 527 16.53 15.56 -9.68
CA ILE A 527 15.07 15.43 -9.51
C ILE A 527 14.39 15.97 -10.78
N SER A 528 13.29 15.34 -11.17
CA SER A 528 12.33 15.84 -12.16
C SER A 528 10.99 16.06 -11.49
N ASN A 529 10.47 17.28 -11.54
CA ASN A 529 9.19 17.68 -10.96
C ASN A 529 8.20 18.05 -12.05
N ASN A 530 7.02 17.46 -12.03
CA ASN A 530 5.95 17.81 -12.96
C ASN A 530 5.31 19.15 -12.57
N VAL A 531 5.09 20.04 -13.52
CA VAL A 531 4.51 21.36 -13.30
C VAL A 531 3.05 21.39 -13.78
N PRO A 532 2.08 21.66 -12.88
CA PRO A 532 0.66 21.68 -13.26
C PRO A 532 0.34 22.82 -14.24
N TYR A 533 -0.64 22.60 -15.11
CA TYR A 533 -1.20 23.62 -16.00
C TYR A 533 -1.75 24.81 -15.19
N GLY A 534 -1.45 26.03 -15.64
CA GLY A 534 -1.87 27.26 -14.99
C GLY A 534 -1.01 27.69 -13.80
N SER A 535 0.10 26.98 -13.50
CA SER A 535 1.03 27.39 -12.45
C SER A 535 1.90 28.57 -12.85
N TYR A 536 2.25 29.39 -11.86
CA TYR A 536 3.15 30.53 -12.00
C TYR A 536 4.58 30.09 -11.72
N LEU A 537 5.47 30.24 -12.71
CA LEU A 537 6.91 29.98 -12.57
C LEU A 537 7.56 31.14 -11.85
N LYS A 538 8.32 30.86 -10.80
CA LYS A 538 9.17 31.84 -10.10
C LYS A 538 10.65 31.78 -10.51
N VAL A 539 11.00 30.79 -11.31
CA VAL A 539 12.36 30.49 -11.76
C VAL A 539 12.45 30.48 -13.28
N LYS A 540 13.64 30.74 -13.82
CA LYS A 540 13.92 30.74 -15.26
C LYS A 540 14.77 29.55 -15.64
N ASP A 541 14.66 29.13 -16.90
CA ASP A 541 15.53 28.09 -17.45
C ASP A 541 17.00 28.48 -17.32
N GLY A 542 17.81 27.55 -16.83
CA GLY A 542 19.24 27.77 -16.60
C GLY A 542 19.60 28.46 -15.28
N GLN A 543 18.63 28.84 -14.44
CA GLN A 543 18.87 29.52 -13.15
C GLN A 543 19.44 28.52 -12.14
N LYS A 544 20.38 28.98 -11.30
CA LYS A 544 20.83 28.22 -10.12
C LYS A 544 19.88 28.47 -8.97
N VAL A 545 19.49 27.39 -8.29
CA VAL A 545 18.61 27.41 -7.13
C VAL A 545 19.26 26.71 -5.95
N THR A 546 18.89 27.15 -4.75
CA THR A 546 19.29 26.56 -3.47
C THR A 546 18.16 25.73 -2.88
N LYS A 547 18.51 24.82 -1.98
CA LYS A 547 17.53 24.00 -1.26
C LYS A 547 16.53 24.89 -0.51
N GLY A 548 15.24 24.73 -0.81
CA GLY A 548 14.15 25.47 -0.19
C GLY A 548 13.55 26.58 -1.08
N ASP A 549 14.19 26.92 -2.23
CA ASP A 549 13.64 27.90 -3.16
C ASP A 549 12.36 27.40 -3.81
N ILE A 550 11.37 28.29 -3.98
CA ILE A 550 10.09 27.96 -4.63
C ILE A 550 10.29 27.96 -6.14
N LEU A 551 10.01 26.83 -6.80
CA LEU A 551 10.13 26.68 -8.24
C LEU A 551 8.89 27.18 -8.99
N CYS A 552 7.71 26.71 -8.55
CA CYS A 552 6.41 27.15 -9.09
C CYS A 552 5.36 27.23 -8.00
N ASN A 553 4.29 27.98 -8.28
CA ASN A 553 3.13 28.16 -7.41
C ASN A 553 1.84 28.08 -8.25
N TRP A 554 0.78 27.45 -7.73
CA TRP A 554 -0.53 27.36 -8.38
C TRP A 554 -1.68 27.58 -7.40
N ASP A 555 -2.88 27.83 -7.94
CA ASP A 555 -4.10 27.86 -7.14
C ASP A 555 -4.59 26.41 -6.88
N PRO A 556 -4.55 25.93 -5.65
CA PRO A 556 -4.99 24.57 -5.32
C PRO A 556 -6.52 24.43 -5.38
N TYR A 557 -7.26 25.54 -5.25
CA TYR A 557 -8.71 25.56 -5.08
C TYR A 557 -9.47 25.56 -6.40
N ASN A 558 -8.87 26.12 -7.46
CA ASN A 558 -9.50 26.24 -8.76
C ASN A 558 -8.65 25.61 -9.86
N ALA A 559 -9.29 24.86 -10.76
CA ALA A 559 -8.71 24.57 -12.04
C ALA A 559 -9.07 25.72 -12.99
N VAL A 560 -8.08 26.30 -13.64
CA VAL A 560 -8.30 27.45 -14.53
C VAL A 560 -8.27 27.03 -15.99
N ILE A 561 -9.09 27.68 -16.82
CA ILE A 561 -8.99 27.62 -18.28
C ILE A 561 -8.41 28.95 -18.74
N LEU A 562 -7.24 28.89 -19.40
CA LEU A 562 -6.49 30.08 -19.83
C LEU A 562 -6.64 30.29 -21.34
N SER A 563 -6.64 31.56 -21.77
CA SER A 563 -6.59 31.89 -23.18
C SER A 563 -5.17 31.73 -23.73
N GLU A 564 -5.04 31.03 -24.84
CA GLU A 564 -3.76 30.89 -25.56
C GLU A 564 -3.56 31.99 -26.61
N LEU A 565 -4.65 32.59 -27.10
CA LEU A 565 -4.64 33.60 -28.15
C LEU A 565 -5.08 34.98 -27.62
N LYS A 566 -4.55 36.01 -28.26
CA LYS A 566 -5.04 37.40 -28.06
C LYS A 566 -6.22 37.64 -28.97
N GLY A 567 -7.39 38.00 -28.41
CA GLY A 567 -8.57 38.18 -29.25
C GLY A 567 -9.78 38.73 -28.53
N LYS A 568 -10.92 38.80 -29.23
CA LYS A 568 -12.21 39.09 -28.66
C LYS A 568 -13.00 37.82 -28.36
N ILE A 569 -13.71 37.84 -27.26
CA ILE A 569 -14.52 36.74 -26.77
C ILE A 569 -15.88 36.71 -27.46
N ASP A 570 -16.28 35.54 -27.94
CA ASP A 570 -17.63 35.20 -28.34
C ASP A 570 -18.11 33.97 -27.59
N PHE A 571 -19.44 33.87 -27.35
CA PHE A 571 -20.04 32.77 -26.60
C PHE A 571 -20.82 31.89 -27.60
N GLU A 572 -20.54 30.59 -27.58
CA GLU A 572 -21.28 29.59 -28.34
C GLU A 572 -22.12 28.73 -27.40
N SER A 573 -23.40 28.62 -27.65
CA SER A 573 -24.36 27.83 -26.86
C SER A 573 -24.40 28.18 -25.34
N ILE A 574 -24.04 29.43 -24.98
CA ILE A 574 -24.19 29.95 -23.64
C ILE A 574 -25.44 30.84 -23.60
N GLU A 575 -26.56 30.24 -23.16
CA GLU A 575 -27.89 30.88 -23.08
C GLU A 575 -28.36 30.91 -21.63
N GLU A 576 -28.88 32.04 -21.20
CA GLU A 576 -29.38 32.25 -19.83
C GLU A 576 -30.61 31.37 -19.54
N GLY A 577 -30.61 30.71 -18.39
CA GLY A 577 -31.68 29.81 -17.95
C GLY A 577 -31.65 28.43 -18.60
N ILE A 578 -30.81 28.17 -19.62
CA ILE A 578 -30.69 26.87 -20.31
C ILE A 578 -29.33 26.21 -20.03
N THR A 579 -28.23 26.91 -20.35
CA THR A 579 -26.86 26.41 -20.21
C THR A 579 -26.08 27.09 -19.12
N PHE A 580 -26.42 28.33 -18.75
CA PHE A 580 -25.91 28.95 -17.57
C PHE A 580 -27.05 29.57 -16.75
N LYS A 581 -26.82 29.64 -15.44
CA LYS A 581 -27.69 30.29 -14.46
C LYS A 581 -26.94 31.45 -13.83
N GLU A 582 -27.57 32.62 -13.76
CA GLU A 582 -27.08 33.68 -12.88
C GLU A 582 -27.50 33.31 -11.45
N GLU A 583 -26.54 32.93 -10.63
CA GLU A 583 -26.75 32.76 -9.20
C GLU A 583 -26.63 34.13 -8.56
N PHE A 584 -27.72 34.58 -7.96
CA PHE A 584 -27.77 35.83 -7.22
C PHE A 584 -27.41 35.52 -5.76
N ASP A 585 -26.30 36.01 -5.30
CA ASP A 585 -25.94 35.93 -3.92
C ASP A 585 -26.69 37.01 -3.11
N GLU A 586 -27.63 36.56 -2.27
CA GLU A 586 -28.47 37.43 -1.45
C GLU A 586 -27.65 38.27 -0.43
N GLN A 587 -26.45 37.82 -0.07
CA GLN A 587 -25.58 38.49 0.91
C GLN A 587 -24.73 39.59 0.28
N THR A 588 -24.22 39.37 -0.91
CA THR A 588 -23.31 40.33 -1.60
C THR A 588 -24.00 41.15 -2.65
N GLY A 589 -25.16 40.76 -3.14
CA GLY A 589 -25.87 41.40 -4.24
C GLY A 589 -25.19 41.21 -5.61
N HIS A 590 -24.12 40.42 -5.69
CA HIS A 590 -23.42 40.11 -6.93
C HIS A 590 -24.08 38.97 -7.67
N ARG A 591 -23.95 38.98 -9.00
CA ARG A 591 -24.43 37.90 -9.89
C ARG A 591 -23.25 37.12 -10.43
N GLU A 592 -23.21 35.84 -10.13
CA GLU A 592 -22.23 34.92 -10.69
C GLU A 592 -22.84 34.09 -11.81
N LYS A 593 -22.08 33.88 -12.90
CA LYS A 593 -22.52 33.09 -14.06
C LYS A 593 -21.93 31.69 -13.93
N VAL A 594 -22.78 30.73 -13.53
CA VAL A 594 -22.40 29.33 -13.34
C VAL A 594 -22.99 28.49 -14.45
N ILE A 595 -22.19 27.63 -15.08
CA ILE A 595 -22.64 26.67 -16.09
C ILE A 595 -23.42 25.55 -15.41
N VAL A 596 -24.66 25.32 -15.86
CA VAL A 596 -25.58 24.32 -15.33
C VAL A 596 -25.75 23.18 -16.33
N GLU A 597 -26.04 21.98 -15.85
CA GLU A 597 -26.32 20.85 -16.71
C GLU A 597 -27.57 21.10 -17.55
N CYS A 598 -27.41 21.12 -18.87
CA CYS A 598 -28.50 21.32 -19.79
C CYS A 598 -29.23 19.99 -20.09
N ARG A 599 -30.59 20.01 -20.08
CA ARG A 599 -31.40 18.85 -20.48
C ARG A 599 -31.22 18.49 -21.95
N ASP A 600 -30.92 19.50 -22.78
CA ASP A 600 -30.66 19.31 -24.21
C ASP A 600 -29.15 19.05 -24.43
N LYS A 601 -28.79 17.78 -24.59
CA LYS A 601 -27.41 17.30 -24.77
C LYS A 601 -26.75 17.74 -26.09
N THR A 602 -27.45 18.51 -26.94
CA THR A 602 -26.92 19.06 -28.19
C THR A 602 -26.26 20.43 -28.00
N LYS A 603 -26.57 21.13 -26.90
CA LYS A 603 -26.03 22.47 -26.61
C LYS A 603 -24.81 22.35 -25.69
N ASN A 604 -23.65 22.75 -26.21
CA ASN A 604 -22.40 22.74 -25.45
C ASN A 604 -21.92 24.16 -25.18
N PRO A 605 -21.75 24.57 -23.92
CA PRO A 605 -21.21 25.88 -23.62
C PRO A 605 -19.72 25.93 -23.98
N ALA A 606 -19.35 26.84 -24.88
CA ALA A 606 -17.96 27.09 -25.27
C ALA A 606 -17.69 28.59 -25.38
N ILE A 607 -16.47 28.98 -25.01
CA ILE A 607 -15.92 30.30 -25.24
C ILE A 607 -15.05 30.28 -26.49
N ILE A 608 -15.38 31.08 -27.50
CA ILE A 608 -14.56 31.23 -28.68
C ILE A 608 -13.76 32.52 -28.58
N VAL A 609 -12.44 32.41 -28.71
CA VAL A 609 -11.54 33.56 -28.80
C VAL A 609 -11.20 33.81 -30.25
N LYS A 610 -11.71 34.91 -30.81
CA LYS A 610 -11.48 35.32 -32.20
C LYS A 610 -10.26 36.24 -32.29
N SER A 611 -9.18 35.73 -32.91
CA SER A 611 -7.93 36.41 -33.16
C SER A 611 -7.79 36.74 -34.65
N LYS A 612 -6.82 37.57 -35.03
CA LYS A 612 -6.44 37.79 -36.43
C LYS A 612 -5.79 36.56 -37.07
N ASP A 613 -5.23 35.69 -36.24
CA ASP A 613 -4.47 34.47 -36.66
C ASP A 613 -5.31 33.19 -36.63
N GLY A 614 -6.62 33.28 -36.22
CA GLY A 614 -7.53 32.13 -36.16
C GLY A 614 -8.52 32.20 -35.01
N GLU A 615 -9.48 31.28 -35.01
CA GLU A 615 -10.48 31.13 -33.96
C GLU A 615 -10.16 29.87 -33.15
N LYS A 616 -10.14 29.96 -31.78
CA LYS A 616 -9.97 28.82 -30.89
C LYS A 616 -11.13 28.75 -29.89
N GLY A 617 -11.81 27.61 -29.84
CA GLY A 617 -12.90 27.34 -28.94
C GLY A 617 -12.44 26.60 -27.69
N TYR A 618 -12.87 27.06 -26.52
CA TYR A 618 -12.62 26.43 -25.22
C TYR A 618 -13.94 25.94 -24.64
N ASN A 619 -14.09 24.64 -24.48
CA ASN A 619 -15.29 24.07 -23.87
C ASN A 619 -15.25 24.28 -22.37
N ILE A 620 -16.39 24.60 -21.81
CA ILE A 620 -16.53 24.87 -20.38
C ILE A 620 -17.36 23.74 -19.76
N PRO A 621 -16.83 23.05 -18.76
CA PRO A 621 -17.54 21.97 -18.05
C PRO A 621 -18.67 22.56 -17.16
N VAL A 622 -19.60 21.70 -16.78
CA VAL A 622 -20.67 22.00 -15.83
C VAL A 622 -20.08 22.34 -14.45
N GLY A 623 -20.64 23.36 -13.80
CA GLY A 623 -20.14 23.86 -12.51
C GLY A 623 -18.98 24.86 -12.62
N ALA A 624 -18.56 25.23 -13.83
CA ALA A 624 -17.54 26.25 -14.02
C ALA A 624 -18.12 27.67 -13.92
N HIS A 625 -17.37 28.56 -13.26
CA HIS A 625 -17.69 29.98 -13.15
C HIS A 625 -17.05 30.77 -14.30
N LEU A 626 -17.84 31.58 -15.01
CA LEU A 626 -17.35 32.42 -16.09
C LEU A 626 -16.71 33.69 -15.51
N SER A 627 -15.42 33.92 -15.85
CA SER A 627 -14.69 35.12 -15.40
C SER A 627 -14.67 36.25 -16.42
N VAL A 628 -15.25 36.06 -17.61
CA VAL A 628 -15.19 36.98 -18.75
C VAL A 628 -16.55 37.23 -19.34
N GLU A 629 -16.74 38.43 -19.94
CA GLU A 629 -17.98 38.80 -20.61
C GLU A 629 -17.86 38.75 -22.13
N LYS A 630 -19.01 38.52 -22.78
CA LYS A 630 -19.09 38.53 -24.24
C LYS A 630 -18.61 39.82 -24.84
N GLY A 631 -17.67 39.78 -25.78
CA GLY A 631 -17.11 40.94 -26.49
C GLY A 631 -15.89 41.56 -25.81
N SER A 632 -15.48 41.12 -24.61
CA SER A 632 -14.26 41.58 -23.95
C SER A 632 -13.01 41.18 -24.72
N SER A 633 -11.93 41.97 -24.61
CA SER A 633 -10.63 41.68 -25.23
C SER A 633 -9.72 40.99 -24.21
N VAL A 634 -9.19 39.85 -24.57
CA VAL A 634 -8.29 39.04 -23.73
C VAL A 634 -6.88 38.95 -24.31
N ASN A 635 -5.90 38.85 -23.43
CA ASN A 635 -4.51 38.58 -23.76
C ASN A 635 -4.19 37.11 -23.48
N PRO A 636 -3.12 36.53 -24.07
CA PRO A 636 -2.65 35.18 -23.72
C PRO A 636 -2.36 35.10 -22.23
N GLY A 637 -2.79 34.00 -21.57
CA GLY A 637 -2.65 33.81 -20.13
C GLY A 637 -3.77 34.40 -19.26
N THR A 638 -4.80 35.07 -19.88
CA THR A 638 -5.97 35.54 -19.12
C THR A 638 -6.89 34.36 -18.77
N ILE A 639 -7.39 34.34 -17.51
CA ILE A 639 -8.32 33.31 -17.03
C ILE A 639 -9.69 33.51 -17.71
N LEU A 640 -10.17 32.53 -18.45
CA LEU A 640 -11.48 32.54 -19.11
C LEU A 640 -12.57 32.00 -18.18
N SER A 641 -12.26 30.91 -17.48
CA SER A 641 -13.18 30.25 -16.55
C SER A 641 -12.43 29.64 -15.40
N LYS A 642 -13.05 29.66 -14.23
CA LYS A 642 -12.58 28.96 -13.02
C LYS A 642 -13.47 27.77 -12.74
N ILE A 643 -12.89 26.60 -12.54
CA ILE A 643 -13.59 25.38 -12.16
C ILE A 643 -13.26 25.11 -10.71
N PRO A 644 -14.19 25.29 -9.76
CA PRO A 644 -13.93 25.03 -8.35
C PRO A 644 -13.55 23.55 -8.14
N ARG A 645 -12.41 23.31 -7.54
CA ARG A 645 -12.07 21.99 -7.03
C ARG A 645 -12.67 21.89 -5.63
N MET A 646 -13.64 21.02 -5.44
CA MET A 646 -14.11 20.73 -4.09
C MET A 646 -12.97 20.05 -3.33
N ILE A 647 -12.45 20.72 -2.31
CA ILE A 647 -11.46 20.15 -1.40
C ILE A 647 -12.14 18.98 -0.70
N GLY A 648 -11.66 17.76 -0.96
CA GLY A 648 -12.28 16.53 -0.49
C GLY A 648 -12.88 15.64 -1.58
N GLN A 649 -13.21 16.16 -2.79
CA GLN A 649 -13.69 15.31 -3.89
C GLN A 649 -12.59 14.81 -4.83
N SER A 650 -11.44 15.46 -4.91
CA SER A 650 -10.37 15.09 -5.84
C SER A 650 -9.63 13.79 -5.45
N ARG A 651 -9.85 13.27 -4.24
CA ARG A 651 -9.33 11.98 -3.78
C ARG A 651 -10.37 11.11 -3.06
N ASP A 652 -11.65 11.45 -3.13
CA ASP A 652 -12.73 10.63 -2.59
C ASP A 652 -13.21 9.58 -3.61
N ILE A 653 -12.29 8.90 -4.15
CA ILE A 653 -12.44 7.48 -4.41
C ILE A 653 -12.52 6.90 -3.00
N THR A 654 -13.65 6.38 -2.61
CA THR A 654 -13.92 5.72 -1.34
C THR A 654 -12.63 5.21 -0.67
N GLY A 655 -12.04 6.01 0.24
CA GLY A 655 -10.80 5.63 0.89
C GLY A 655 -11.00 4.53 1.94
N GLY A 656 -9.91 3.90 2.38
CA GLY A 656 -9.94 2.88 3.42
C GLY A 656 -10.52 1.53 2.97
N LEU A 657 -11.21 0.82 3.87
CA LEU A 657 -11.71 -0.55 3.65
C LEU A 657 -12.63 -0.71 2.43
N PRO A 658 -13.57 0.20 2.11
CA PRO A 658 -14.39 0.10 0.90
C PRO A 658 -13.56 0.09 -0.40
N ARG A 659 -12.49 0.91 -0.49
CA ARG A 659 -11.60 0.92 -1.66
C ARG A 659 -10.81 -0.39 -1.78
N VAL A 660 -10.29 -0.91 -0.68
CA VAL A 660 -9.61 -2.22 -0.66
C VAL A 660 -10.55 -3.32 -1.14
N THR A 661 -11.81 -3.30 -0.69
CA THR A 661 -12.84 -4.26 -1.12
C THR A 661 -13.16 -4.12 -2.61
N GLU A 662 -13.27 -2.89 -3.12
CA GLU A 662 -13.50 -2.61 -4.55
C GLU A 662 -12.36 -3.17 -5.43
N LEU A 663 -11.11 -2.96 -5.02
CA LEU A 663 -9.94 -3.45 -5.74
C LEU A 663 -9.87 -4.99 -5.74
N PHE A 664 -10.05 -5.64 -4.60
CA PHE A 664 -10.05 -7.10 -4.52
C PHE A 664 -11.24 -7.76 -5.22
N GLU A 665 -12.39 -7.09 -5.31
CA GLU A 665 -13.53 -7.58 -6.09
C GLU A 665 -13.43 -7.23 -7.58
N ALA A 666 -12.40 -6.51 -7.99
CA ALA A 666 -12.20 -6.01 -9.36
C ALA A 666 -13.47 -5.35 -9.92
N ARG A 667 -14.14 -4.51 -9.09
CA ARG A 667 -15.36 -3.80 -9.49
C ARG A 667 -15.02 -2.64 -10.40
N ASN A 668 -15.90 -2.36 -11.35
CA ASN A 668 -15.80 -1.13 -12.11
C ASN A 668 -16.15 0.05 -11.20
N PRO A 669 -15.35 1.13 -11.21
CA PRO A 669 -15.64 2.32 -10.44
C PRO A 669 -16.94 2.97 -10.92
N SER A 670 -17.60 3.74 -10.04
CA SER A 670 -18.84 4.46 -10.36
C SER A 670 -18.67 5.50 -11.48
N ASN A 671 -17.48 6.07 -11.60
CA ASN A 671 -17.12 7.04 -12.65
C ASN A 671 -15.84 6.59 -13.38
N PRO A 672 -15.93 5.62 -14.32
CA PRO A 672 -14.76 5.12 -15.04
C PRO A 672 -14.19 6.18 -15.99
N ALA A 673 -12.87 6.33 -16.05
CA ALA A 673 -12.20 7.11 -17.05
C ALA A 673 -12.28 6.44 -18.43
N VAL A 674 -12.30 7.22 -19.51
CA VAL A 674 -12.06 6.70 -20.86
C VAL A 674 -10.56 6.66 -21.08
N VAL A 675 -10.02 5.51 -21.48
CA VAL A 675 -8.58 5.26 -21.59
C VAL A 675 -8.20 5.06 -23.07
N SER A 676 -7.02 5.53 -23.47
CA SER A 676 -6.49 5.28 -24.80
C SER A 676 -6.03 3.82 -24.94
N GLU A 677 -6.44 3.15 -26.03
CA GLU A 677 -5.99 1.78 -26.32
C GLU A 677 -4.72 1.74 -27.20
N ILE A 678 -4.38 2.85 -27.86
CA ILE A 678 -3.22 2.95 -28.77
C ILE A 678 -2.37 4.18 -28.43
N ASP A 679 -1.09 4.12 -28.77
CA ASP A 679 -0.19 5.27 -28.74
C ASP A 679 -0.47 6.17 -29.93
N GLY A 680 -0.55 7.48 -29.72
CA GLY A 680 -0.76 8.36 -30.85
C GLY A 680 -1.03 9.81 -30.51
N VAL A 681 -1.28 10.61 -31.54
CA VAL A 681 -1.61 12.02 -31.43
C VAL A 681 -3.12 12.18 -31.36
N VAL A 682 -3.58 12.96 -30.39
CA VAL A 682 -5.01 13.24 -30.18
C VAL A 682 -5.49 14.26 -31.19
N SER A 683 -6.65 14.03 -31.78
CA SER A 683 -7.40 15.01 -32.56
C SER A 683 -8.87 15.02 -32.13
N TYR A 684 -9.43 16.21 -32.01
CA TYR A 684 -10.83 16.36 -31.65
C TYR A 684 -11.76 16.25 -32.84
N GLY A 685 -12.78 15.44 -32.70
CA GLY A 685 -13.86 15.34 -33.67
C GLY A 685 -15.11 16.13 -33.28
N GLY A 686 -16.19 15.91 -34.02
CA GLY A 686 -17.50 16.48 -33.76
C GLY A 686 -18.19 15.89 -32.56
N ILE A 687 -19.31 16.50 -32.19
CA ILE A 687 -20.14 16.03 -31.08
C ILE A 687 -21.31 15.23 -31.64
N LYS A 688 -21.46 13.99 -31.13
CA LYS A 688 -22.59 13.10 -31.51
C LYS A 688 -23.33 12.64 -30.27
N ARG A 689 -24.62 12.90 -30.21
CA ARG A 689 -25.53 12.44 -29.13
C ARG A 689 -25.04 12.77 -27.71
N GLY A 690 -24.48 13.98 -27.50
CA GLY A 690 -24.00 14.41 -26.21
C GLY A 690 -22.62 13.84 -25.77
N ASN A 691 -21.92 13.17 -26.68
CA ASN A 691 -20.56 12.70 -26.49
C ASN A 691 -19.62 13.38 -27.48
N ARG A 692 -18.45 13.77 -27.03
CA ARG A 692 -17.38 14.28 -27.90
C ARG A 692 -16.62 13.12 -28.51
N GLU A 693 -16.36 13.19 -29.80
CA GLU A 693 -15.51 12.25 -30.50
C GLU A 693 -14.05 12.69 -30.33
N ILE A 694 -13.20 11.78 -29.85
CA ILE A 694 -11.74 11.96 -29.78
C ILE A 694 -11.14 10.90 -30.69
N PHE A 695 -10.31 11.31 -31.63
CA PHE A 695 -9.56 10.41 -32.48
C PHE A 695 -8.13 10.38 -32.03
N ILE A 696 -7.55 9.19 -31.95
CA ILE A 696 -6.12 9.00 -31.71
C ILE A 696 -5.54 8.35 -32.95
N GLU A 697 -4.52 8.99 -33.52
CA GLU A 697 -3.82 8.52 -34.71
C GLU A 697 -2.43 8.05 -34.33
N SER A 698 -2.18 6.75 -34.53
CA SER A 698 -0.88 6.13 -34.29
C SER A 698 0.11 6.48 -35.41
N LYS A 699 1.40 6.32 -35.14
CA LYS A 699 2.47 6.44 -36.17
C LYS A 699 2.27 5.49 -37.36
N ASP A 700 1.58 4.37 -37.14
CA ASP A 700 1.27 3.36 -38.14
C ASP A 700 0.05 3.71 -39.01
N GLY A 701 -0.56 4.88 -38.81
CA GLY A 701 -1.75 5.34 -39.55
C GLY A 701 -3.06 4.75 -39.06
N THR A 702 -3.07 3.94 -38.00
CA THR A 702 -4.30 3.43 -37.40
C THR A 702 -5.02 4.53 -36.64
N LYS A 703 -6.31 4.75 -36.93
CA LYS A 703 -7.14 5.74 -36.22
C LYS A 703 -8.16 5.02 -35.35
N LYS A 704 -8.17 5.29 -34.06
CA LYS A 704 -9.21 4.83 -33.13
C LYS A 704 -10.05 6.00 -32.65
N LYS A 705 -11.36 5.73 -32.52
CA LYS A 705 -12.35 6.72 -32.11
C LYS A 705 -12.83 6.41 -30.69
N TYR A 706 -12.81 7.41 -29.84
CA TYR A 706 -13.31 7.35 -28.46
C TYR A 706 -14.47 8.32 -28.29
N LEU A 707 -15.46 7.93 -27.49
CA LEU A 707 -16.62 8.76 -27.17
C LEU A 707 -16.56 9.15 -25.70
N VAL A 708 -16.29 10.41 -25.42
CA VAL A 708 -16.24 10.96 -24.06
C VAL A 708 -17.49 11.77 -23.81
N SER A 709 -18.20 11.48 -22.70
CA SER A 709 -19.36 12.26 -22.28
C SER A 709 -18.95 13.71 -21.98
N LEU A 710 -19.78 14.66 -22.38
CA LEU A 710 -19.54 16.08 -22.11
C LEU A 710 -19.61 16.45 -20.63
N SER A 711 -20.22 15.61 -19.80
CA SER A 711 -20.24 15.77 -18.34
C SER A 711 -18.87 15.47 -17.70
N LYS A 712 -17.95 14.83 -18.42
CA LYS A 712 -16.62 14.49 -17.95
C LYS A 712 -15.61 15.53 -18.39
N HIS A 713 -14.69 15.87 -17.49
CA HIS A 713 -13.56 16.72 -17.87
C HIS A 713 -12.59 15.94 -18.75
N ILE A 714 -12.21 16.53 -19.91
CA ILE A 714 -11.24 15.96 -20.84
C ILE A 714 -9.85 16.41 -20.42
N LEU A 715 -8.96 15.44 -20.14
CA LEU A 715 -7.61 15.70 -19.65
C LEU A 715 -6.61 16.03 -20.76
N VAL A 716 -6.88 15.63 -22.00
CA VAL A 716 -5.98 15.78 -23.15
C VAL A 716 -6.39 16.97 -24.02
N GLN A 717 -5.46 17.53 -24.77
CA GLN A 717 -5.72 18.60 -25.75
C GLN A 717 -5.52 18.10 -27.18
N ASP A 718 -5.97 18.92 -28.14
CA ASP A 718 -5.73 18.68 -29.56
C ASP A 718 -4.22 18.74 -29.84
N ASN A 719 -3.70 17.75 -30.59
CA ASN A 719 -2.28 17.52 -30.88
C ASN A 719 -1.41 17.07 -29.70
N ASP A 720 -1.98 16.66 -28.57
CA ASP A 720 -1.21 16.01 -27.51
C ASP A 720 -0.84 14.57 -27.90
N TYR A 721 0.39 14.14 -27.57
CA TYR A 721 0.79 12.75 -27.70
C TYR A 721 0.42 11.96 -26.45
N VAL A 722 -0.35 10.89 -26.63
CA VAL A 722 -0.82 10.00 -25.54
C VAL A 722 -0.26 8.61 -25.73
N LYS A 723 0.15 7.99 -24.62
CA LYS A 723 0.53 6.58 -24.58
C LYS A 723 -0.69 5.69 -24.35
N ALA A 724 -0.64 4.45 -24.79
CA ALA A 724 -1.65 3.44 -24.48
C ALA A 724 -1.81 3.28 -22.97
N GLY A 725 -3.05 3.24 -22.49
CA GLY A 725 -3.36 3.21 -21.07
C GLY A 725 -3.43 4.57 -20.37
N SER A 726 -3.21 5.70 -21.06
CA SER A 726 -3.37 7.03 -20.48
C SER A 726 -4.85 7.43 -20.43
N PRO A 727 -5.34 8.05 -19.33
CA PRO A 727 -6.72 8.51 -19.23
C PRO A 727 -6.96 9.72 -20.15
N LEU A 728 -8.02 9.65 -20.95
CA LEU A 728 -8.48 10.75 -21.80
C LEU A 728 -9.48 11.65 -21.08
N SER A 729 -10.20 11.10 -20.12
CA SER A 729 -11.18 11.83 -19.31
C SER A 729 -10.92 11.64 -17.82
N ASP A 730 -11.45 12.55 -17.02
CA ASP A 730 -11.44 12.42 -15.55
C ASP A 730 -12.21 11.17 -15.10
N GLY A 731 -11.75 10.54 -14.04
CA GLY A 731 -12.31 9.32 -13.46
C GLY A 731 -11.24 8.29 -13.09
N ALA A 732 -11.64 7.21 -12.44
CA ALA A 732 -10.75 6.11 -12.09
C ALA A 732 -10.58 5.13 -13.26
N ILE A 733 -9.35 4.65 -13.47
CA ILE A 733 -9.08 3.65 -14.51
C ILE A 733 -9.65 2.30 -14.04
N THR A 734 -10.33 1.58 -14.94
CA THR A 734 -10.84 0.24 -14.60
C THR A 734 -9.73 -0.79 -14.72
N PRO A 735 -9.60 -1.75 -13.77
CA PRO A 735 -8.62 -2.82 -13.88
C PRO A 735 -8.76 -3.67 -15.14
N ALA A 736 -10.01 -3.81 -15.64
CA ALA A 736 -10.30 -4.55 -16.87
C ALA A 736 -9.71 -3.87 -18.11
N ASP A 737 -9.73 -2.53 -18.18
CA ASP A 737 -9.16 -1.78 -19.30
C ASP A 737 -7.62 -1.87 -19.29
N ILE A 738 -6.99 -1.79 -18.11
CA ILE A 738 -5.55 -1.99 -17.98
C ILE A 738 -5.18 -3.39 -18.48
N LEU A 739 -5.95 -4.42 -18.10
CA LEU A 739 -5.70 -5.80 -18.53
C LEU A 739 -5.76 -5.95 -20.06
N SER A 740 -6.74 -5.31 -20.69
CA SER A 740 -6.93 -5.42 -22.14
C SER A 740 -5.90 -4.64 -22.96
N ILE A 741 -5.36 -3.54 -22.40
CA ILE A 741 -4.48 -2.61 -23.11
C ILE A 741 -3.01 -2.91 -22.81
N LYS A 742 -2.63 -2.97 -21.53
CA LYS A 742 -1.25 -3.10 -21.09
C LYS A 742 -0.84 -4.53 -20.76
N GLY A 743 -1.81 -5.42 -20.54
CA GLY A 743 -1.55 -6.82 -20.22
C GLY A 743 -1.59 -7.18 -18.73
N PRO A 744 -1.30 -8.45 -18.39
CA PRO A 744 -1.47 -8.98 -17.04
C PRO A 744 -0.49 -8.40 -16.02
N THR A 745 0.77 -8.17 -16.40
CA THR A 745 1.81 -7.69 -15.48
C THR A 745 1.49 -6.30 -14.92
N GLU A 746 1.11 -5.38 -15.82
CA GLU A 746 0.75 -4.01 -15.42
C GLU A 746 -0.50 -3.93 -14.50
N VAL A 747 -1.48 -4.84 -14.72
CA VAL A 747 -2.65 -4.93 -13.81
C VAL A 747 -2.24 -5.41 -12.43
N GLN A 748 -1.33 -6.38 -12.36
CA GLN A 748 -0.83 -6.91 -11.10
C GLN A 748 -0.11 -5.81 -10.31
N ASP A 749 0.79 -5.08 -10.97
CA ASP A 749 1.52 -3.98 -10.35
C ASP A 749 0.58 -2.83 -9.93
N TYR A 750 -0.39 -2.49 -10.76
CA TYR A 750 -1.43 -1.51 -10.43
C TYR A 750 -2.20 -1.90 -9.16
N LEU A 751 -2.70 -3.16 -9.10
CA LEU A 751 -3.46 -3.62 -7.94
C LEU A 751 -2.62 -3.64 -6.66
N VAL A 752 -1.37 -4.12 -6.73
CA VAL A 752 -0.46 -4.15 -5.58
C VAL A 752 -0.19 -2.73 -5.08
N ASN A 753 0.15 -1.80 -5.97
CA ASN A 753 0.49 -0.43 -5.62
C ASN A 753 -0.72 0.33 -5.04
N GLU A 754 -1.90 0.23 -5.63
CA GLU A 754 -3.13 0.87 -5.14
C GLU A 754 -3.54 0.35 -3.75
N ILE A 755 -3.45 -0.96 -3.53
CA ILE A 755 -3.77 -1.55 -2.22
C ILE A 755 -2.75 -1.10 -1.18
N GLN A 756 -1.46 -1.12 -1.51
CA GLN A 756 -0.40 -0.63 -0.63
C GLN A 756 -0.59 0.84 -0.26
N GLU A 757 -0.91 1.69 -1.23
CA GLU A 757 -1.17 3.12 -0.98
C GLU A 757 -2.28 3.30 0.07
N VAL A 758 -3.40 2.58 -0.06
CA VAL A 758 -4.51 2.68 0.91
C VAL A 758 -4.06 2.26 2.31
N TYR A 759 -3.30 1.17 2.46
CA TYR A 759 -2.81 0.72 3.77
C TYR A 759 -1.74 1.66 4.35
N ARG A 760 -0.80 2.13 3.54
CA ARG A 760 0.28 3.03 3.95
C ARG A 760 -0.23 4.40 4.40
N LEU A 761 -1.21 4.98 3.69
CA LEU A 761 -1.88 6.22 4.11
C LEU A 761 -2.52 6.12 5.50
N GLN A 762 -2.92 4.92 5.90
CA GLN A 762 -3.42 4.63 7.26
C GLN A 762 -2.31 4.28 8.27
N GLY A 763 -1.04 4.31 7.84
CA GLY A 763 0.11 3.99 8.67
C GLY A 763 0.27 2.49 8.98
N VAL A 764 -0.36 1.62 8.20
CA VAL A 764 -0.24 0.16 8.29
C VAL A 764 0.82 -0.32 7.30
N LYS A 765 1.74 -1.15 7.77
CA LYS A 765 2.81 -1.74 6.95
C LYS A 765 2.51 -3.23 6.72
N ILE A 766 2.29 -3.61 5.47
CA ILE A 766 2.10 -5.00 5.01
C ILE A 766 3.12 -5.25 3.91
N ASN A 767 3.76 -6.42 3.89
CA ASN A 767 4.69 -6.76 2.82
C ASN A 767 3.92 -7.08 1.52
N ASP A 768 4.44 -6.64 0.37
CA ASP A 768 3.85 -6.82 -0.96
C ASP A 768 3.53 -8.28 -1.28
N LYS A 769 4.35 -9.23 -0.81
CA LYS A 769 4.16 -10.67 -1.08
C LYS A 769 2.77 -11.19 -0.69
N HIS A 770 2.18 -10.67 0.38
CA HIS A 770 0.85 -11.08 0.83
C HIS A 770 -0.24 -10.64 -0.16
N ILE A 771 -0.10 -9.43 -0.69
CA ILE A 771 -1.02 -8.90 -1.71
C ILE A 771 -0.82 -9.65 -3.04
N GLU A 772 0.44 -9.91 -3.42
CA GLU A 772 0.79 -10.66 -4.62
C GLU A 772 0.17 -12.06 -4.65
N VAL A 773 0.15 -12.79 -3.52
CA VAL A 773 -0.50 -14.10 -3.41
C VAL A 773 -1.99 -14.01 -3.76
N ILE A 774 -2.70 -13.01 -3.23
CA ILE A 774 -4.14 -12.83 -3.51
C ILE A 774 -4.36 -12.43 -4.97
N VAL A 775 -3.58 -11.48 -5.50
CA VAL A 775 -3.69 -11.02 -6.90
C VAL A 775 -3.42 -12.17 -7.88
N ARG A 776 -2.45 -13.04 -7.58
CA ARG A 776 -2.21 -14.26 -8.37
C ARG A 776 -3.45 -15.15 -8.45
N GLN A 777 -4.15 -15.36 -7.33
CA GLN A 777 -5.38 -16.14 -7.30
C GLN A 777 -6.53 -15.49 -8.09
N MET A 778 -6.60 -14.14 -8.12
CA MET A 778 -7.58 -13.42 -8.93
C MET A 778 -7.37 -13.61 -10.44
N MET A 779 -6.15 -13.95 -10.87
CA MET A 779 -5.77 -14.11 -12.28
C MET A 779 -5.48 -15.58 -12.67
N GLN A 780 -5.95 -16.53 -11.90
CA GLN A 780 -5.72 -17.97 -12.14
C GLN A 780 -6.45 -18.50 -13.37
N LYS A 781 -7.56 -17.86 -13.79
CA LYS A 781 -8.40 -18.33 -14.90
C LYS A 781 -8.15 -17.55 -16.19
N VAL A 782 -8.33 -18.27 -17.31
CA VAL A 782 -8.26 -17.74 -18.67
C VAL A 782 -9.59 -17.96 -19.38
N ILE A 783 -9.90 -17.12 -20.37
CA ILE A 783 -11.06 -17.24 -21.25
C ILE A 783 -10.58 -17.75 -22.58
N ILE A 784 -11.19 -18.80 -23.09
CA ILE A 784 -10.87 -19.39 -24.39
C ILE A 784 -11.42 -18.47 -25.49
N VAL A 785 -10.57 -17.96 -26.36
CA VAL A 785 -10.94 -17.14 -27.52
C VAL A 785 -11.22 -18.03 -28.72
N ASP A 786 -10.30 -18.97 -28.98
CA ASP A 786 -10.41 -19.97 -30.03
C ASP A 786 -10.10 -21.35 -29.42
N SER A 787 -10.99 -22.28 -29.61
CA SER A 787 -10.84 -23.65 -29.09
C SER A 787 -9.84 -24.51 -29.86
N GLY A 788 -9.50 -24.12 -31.12
CA GLY A 788 -8.70 -24.99 -31.99
C GLY A 788 -9.26 -26.43 -32.06
N ASP A 789 -8.37 -27.43 -31.98
CA ASP A 789 -8.72 -28.85 -31.96
C ASP A 789 -8.84 -29.39 -30.53
N THR A 790 -8.94 -28.55 -29.50
CA THR A 790 -9.08 -28.96 -28.11
C THR A 790 -10.52 -29.27 -27.72
N SER A 791 -10.71 -29.88 -26.55
CA SER A 791 -12.05 -30.19 -26.00
C SER A 791 -12.74 -28.97 -25.36
N PHE A 792 -12.14 -27.77 -25.41
CA PHE A 792 -12.71 -26.56 -24.83
C PHE A 792 -13.81 -25.95 -25.68
N LEU A 793 -14.69 -25.20 -25.02
CA LEU A 793 -15.69 -24.39 -25.68
C LEU A 793 -15.22 -22.94 -25.80
N GLN A 794 -15.68 -22.24 -26.84
CA GLN A 794 -15.42 -20.82 -26.99
C GLN A 794 -16.08 -20.02 -25.84
N ASP A 795 -15.41 -18.98 -25.35
CA ASP A 795 -15.77 -18.17 -24.16
C ASP A 795 -15.86 -18.95 -22.83
N GLU A 796 -15.39 -20.19 -22.79
CA GLU A 796 -15.29 -20.94 -21.55
C GLU A 796 -14.18 -20.39 -20.65
N LYS A 797 -14.44 -20.36 -19.33
CA LYS A 797 -13.46 -19.97 -18.32
C LYS A 797 -12.81 -21.20 -17.76
N VAL A 798 -11.52 -21.37 -18.04
CA VAL A 798 -10.74 -22.54 -17.66
C VAL A 798 -9.58 -22.13 -16.76
N ASP A 799 -9.14 -23.02 -15.87
CA ASP A 799 -7.94 -22.81 -15.09
C ASP A 799 -6.69 -22.81 -15.98
N LYS A 800 -5.77 -21.88 -15.74
CA LYS A 800 -4.53 -21.71 -16.51
C LYS A 800 -3.70 -23.01 -16.58
N LEU A 801 -3.68 -23.78 -15.49
CA LEU A 801 -2.97 -25.06 -15.44
C LEU A 801 -3.61 -26.13 -16.36
N VAL A 802 -4.94 -26.26 -16.30
CA VAL A 802 -5.69 -27.19 -17.15
C VAL A 802 -5.53 -26.82 -18.62
N PHE A 803 -5.62 -25.51 -18.94
CA PHE A 803 -5.38 -25.00 -20.28
C PHE A 803 -3.98 -25.36 -20.82
N SER A 804 -2.93 -25.15 -20.03
CA SER A 804 -1.56 -25.50 -20.39
C SER A 804 -1.42 -27.01 -20.61
N ASN A 805 -1.90 -27.85 -19.68
CA ASN A 805 -1.81 -29.31 -19.81
C ASN A 805 -2.51 -29.86 -21.05
N VAL A 806 -3.69 -29.30 -21.40
CA VAL A 806 -4.41 -29.74 -22.61
C VAL A 806 -3.68 -29.30 -23.88
N ASN A 807 -3.14 -28.09 -23.93
CA ASN A 807 -2.36 -27.62 -25.06
C ASN A 807 -1.06 -28.42 -25.22
N ASP A 808 -0.35 -28.73 -24.13
CA ASP A 808 0.84 -29.58 -24.16
C ASP A 808 0.50 -30.98 -24.66
N ALA A 809 -0.64 -31.52 -24.25
CA ALA A 809 -1.09 -32.85 -24.71
C ALA A 809 -1.46 -32.88 -26.20
N ILE A 810 -1.84 -31.75 -26.78
CA ILE A 810 -2.21 -31.64 -28.21
C ILE A 810 -1.00 -31.27 -29.08
N PHE A 811 0.03 -30.68 -28.56
CA PHE A 811 1.18 -30.16 -29.30
C PHE A 811 1.84 -31.18 -30.24
N GLU A 812 1.92 -32.45 -29.85
CA GLU A 812 2.51 -33.54 -30.68
C GLU A 812 1.48 -34.29 -31.51
N LYS A 813 0.20 -33.99 -31.41
CA LYS A 813 -0.87 -34.71 -32.11
C LYS A 813 -1.11 -34.17 -33.51
N LYS A 814 -1.66 -35.03 -34.36
CA LYS A 814 -2.01 -34.76 -35.74
C LYS A 814 -3.50 -35.02 -35.94
N VAL A 815 -4.12 -34.19 -36.78
CA VAL A 815 -5.53 -34.34 -37.18
C VAL A 815 -5.58 -34.92 -38.58
N VAL A 816 -6.35 -36.01 -38.75
CA VAL A 816 -6.56 -36.68 -40.05
C VAL A 816 -7.44 -35.78 -40.90
N THR A 817 -6.93 -35.33 -42.07
CA THR A 817 -7.71 -34.59 -43.06
C THR A 817 -8.33 -35.54 -44.07
N ASN A 818 -7.63 -36.60 -44.50
CA ASN A 818 -8.12 -37.63 -45.36
C ASN A 818 -7.61 -39.00 -44.89
N PRO A 819 -8.49 -39.93 -44.49
CA PRO A 819 -8.08 -41.20 -43.94
C PRO A 819 -7.47 -42.15 -45.01
N GLY A 820 -7.51 -41.82 -46.31
CA GLY A 820 -7.04 -42.68 -47.38
C GLY A 820 -7.76 -44.05 -47.36
N ASP A 821 -6.98 -45.17 -47.46
CA ASP A 821 -7.50 -46.52 -47.41
C ASP A 821 -7.37 -47.19 -46.00
N SER A 822 -7.19 -46.38 -44.95
CA SER A 822 -7.15 -46.89 -43.59
C SER A 822 -8.53 -47.21 -43.05
N SER A 823 -8.70 -48.34 -42.40
CA SER A 823 -9.96 -48.74 -41.73
C SER A 823 -9.97 -48.34 -40.23
N LEU A 824 -8.85 -47.89 -39.70
CA LEU A 824 -8.67 -47.62 -38.27
C LEU A 824 -9.02 -46.17 -37.89
N PHE A 825 -8.85 -45.21 -38.81
CA PHE A 825 -8.98 -43.78 -38.49
C PHE A 825 -10.12 -43.13 -39.35
N ARG A 826 -10.73 -42.11 -38.78
CA ARG A 826 -11.78 -41.30 -39.39
C ARG A 826 -11.31 -39.88 -39.68
N GLU A 827 -11.95 -39.23 -40.64
CA GLU A 827 -11.74 -37.82 -40.90
C GLU A 827 -12.01 -36.96 -39.62
N GLY A 828 -11.12 -36.03 -39.30
CA GLY A 828 -11.21 -35.20 -38.10
C GLY A 828 -10.74 -35.84 -36.82
N GLN A 829 -10.24 -37.06 -36.81
CA GLN A 829 -9.75 -37.75 -35.62
C GLN A 829 -8.36 -37.24 -35.26
N ILE A 830 -8.13 -36.99 -33.96
CA ILE A 830 -6.84 -36.60 -33.40
C ILE A 830 -6.03 -37.84 -33.03
N ILE A 831 -4.83 -37.96 -33.58
CA ILE A 831 -3.97 -39.12 -33.44
C ILE A 831 -2.56 -38.72 -32.97
N SER A 832 -1.85 -39.60 -32.27
CA SER A 832 -0.43 -39.39 -31.96
C SER A 832 0.45 -39.51 -33.21
N SER A 833 1.55 -38.76 -33.24
CA SER A 833 2.54 -38.83 -34.34
C SER A 833 3.13 -40.25 -34.51
N ARG A 834 3.17 -41.06 -33.44
CA ARG A 834 3.68 -42.42 -33.46
C ARG A 834 2.68 -43.37 -34.16
N GLU A 835 1.43 -43.38 -33.74
CA GLU A 835 0.36 -44.19 -34.34
C GLU A 835 0.19 -43.90 -35.83
N LEU A 836 0.24 -42.62 -36.23
CA LEU A 836 0.18 -42.18 -37.60
C LEU A 836 1.35 -42.73 -38.45
N ARG A 837 2.59 -42.71 -37.92
CA ARG A 837 3.76 -43.27 -38.61
C ARG A 837 3.65 -44.77 -38.78
N ASP A 838 3.23 -45.46 -37.74
CA ASP A 838 3.11 -46.94 -37.75
C ASP A 838 2.05 -47.36 -38.78
N GLU A 839 0.88 -46.69 -38.84
CA GLU A 839 -0.17 -46.96 -39.80
C GLU A 839 0.24 -46.60 -41.24
N ASN A 840 0.82 -45.41 -41.44
CA ASN A 840 1.32 -45.02 -42.77
C ASN A 840 2.42 -45.94 -43.28
N SER A 841 3.24 -46.52 -42.38
CA SER A 841 4.24 -47.52 -42.74
C SER A 841 3.60 -48.86 -43.15
N SER A 842 2.50 -49.23 -42.48
CA SER A 842 1.68 -50.41 -42.81
C SER A 842 0.99 -50.23 -44.15
N LEU A 843 0.35 -49.05 -44.40
CA LEU A 843 -0.33 -48.75 -45.68
C LEU A 843 0.65 -48.71 -46.85
N ARG A 844 1.85 -48.15 -46.68
CA ARG A 844 2.92 -48.16 -47.71
C ARG A 844 3.40 -49.57 -48.06
N ARG A 845 3.53 -50.46 -47.06
CA ARG A 845 3.91 -51.87 -47.29
C ARG A 845 2.85 -52.64 -48.10
N ASN A 846 1.58 -52.20 -48.04
CA ASN A 846 0.45 -52.84 -48.71
C ASN A 846 0.03 -52.08 -50.00
N ASP A 847 0.84 -51.14 -50.52
CA ASP A 847 0.58 -50.29 -51.70
C ASP A 847 -0.78 -49.53 -51.65
N LYS A 848 -1.22 -49.13 -50.46
CA LYS A 848 -2.45 -48.41 -50.21
C LYS A 848 -2.21 -46.91 -50.09
N LYS A 849 -3.26 -46.09 -50.28
CA LYS A 849 -3.19 -44.63 -50.11
C LYS A 849 -2.87 -44.31 -48.63
N ILE A 850 -1.89 -43.43 -48.43
CA ILE A 850 -1.48 -42.98 -47.12
C ILE A 850 -2.46 -41.95 -46.54
N ILE A 851 -2.45 -41.81 -45.21
CA ILE A 851 -3.25 -40.86 -44.47
C ILE A 851 -2.68 -39.47 -44.66
N GLU A 852 -3.51 -38.50 -45.11
CA GLU A 852 -3.18 -37.07 -45.10
C GLU A 852 -3.53 -36.47 -43.76
N PHE A 853 -2.68 -35.57 -43.25
CA PHE A 853 -2.85 -35.01 -41.93
C PHE A 853 -2.38 -33.56 -41.87
N ARG A 854 -2.94 -32.80 -40.96
CA ARG A 854 -2.44 -31.50 -40.51
C ARG A 854 -1.98 -31.55 -39.07
N ASN A 855 -1.18 -30.58 -38.64
CA ASN A 855 -0.90 -30.41 -37.23
C ASN A 855 -2.17 -30.06 -36.46
N ALA A 856 -2.31 -30.52 -35.25
CA ALA A 856 -3.39 -30.09 -34.38
C ALA A 856 -3.16 -28.63 -33.93
N ASP A 857 -4.20 -27.81 -34.00
CA ASP A 857 -4.15 -26.44 -33.59
C ASP A 857 -4.44 -26.33 -32.08
N ALA A 858 -3.56 -25.66 -31.35
CA ALA A 858 -3.73 -25.40 -29.91
C ALA A 858 -4.80 -24.34 -29.66
N ALA A 859 -5.45 -24.40 -28.49
CA ALA A 859 -6.41 -23.38 -28.09
C ALA A 859 -5.71 -22.05 -27.78
N VAL A 860 -6.37 -20.95 -28.12
CA VAL A 860 -5.92 -19.59 -27.82
C VAL A 860 -6.76 -19.01 -26.69
N SER A 861 -6.14 -18.39 -25.70
CA SER A 861 -6.82 -17.81 -24.55
C SER A 861 -6.40 -16.37 -24.30
N ARG A 862 -7.26 -15.64 -23.58
CA ARG A 862 -6.96 -14.34 -23.01
C ARG A 862 -7.00 -14.40 -21.48
N PRO A 863 -6.14 -13.66 -20.78
CA PRO A 863 -6.15 -13.62 -19.31
C PRO A 863 -7.49 -13.02 -18.82
N SER A 864 -7.96 -13.50 -17.66
CA SER A 864 -9.19 -13.04 -17.03
C SER A 864 -8.91 -12.61 -15.59
N LEU A 865 -9.29 -11.38 -15.25
CA LEU A 865 -9.27 -10.89 -13.87
C LEU A 865 -10.63 -11.19 -13.23
N GLN A 866 -10.62 -11.85 -12.07
CA GLN A 866 -11.82 -12.19 -11.30
C GLN A 866 -11.73 -11.57 -9.90
N GLY A 867 -12.86 -11.06 -9.40
CA GLY A 867 -12.97 -10.67 -7.99
C GLY A 867 -12.84 -11.88 -7.07
N ILE A 868 -12.37 -11.65 -5.83
CA ILE A 868 -12.10 -12.72 -4.84
C ILE A 868 -13.33 -13.61 -4.58
N THR A 869 -14.54 -13.04 -4.53
CA THR A 869 -15.78 -13.80 -4.34
C THR A 869 -16.04 -14.79 -5.49
N ARG A 870 -15.84 -14.35 -6.75
CA ARG A 870 -16.01 -15.23 -7.92
C ARG A 870 -14.90 -16.26 -8.01
N ALA A 871 -13.67 -15.89 -7.65
CA ALA A 871 -12.54 -16.80 -7.64
C ALA A 871 -12.75 -17.94 -6.62
N SER A 872 -13.24 -17.63 -5.41
CA SER A 872 -13.50 -18.64 -4.37
C SER A 872 -14.68 -19.57 -4.71
N LEU A 873 -15.73 -19.10 -5.40
CA LEU A 873 -16.83 -19.94 -5.88
C LEU A 873 -16.41 -20.81 -7.10
N GLY A 874 -15.42 -20.35 -7.85
CA GLY A 874 -14.91 -21.03 -9.05
C GLY A 874 -13.75 -21.96 -8.81
N THR A 875 -13.39 -22.34 -7.58
CA THR A 875 -12.31 -23.28 -7.24
C THR A 875 -12.59 -24.67 -7.79
N GLU A 876 -11.55 -25.50 -7.95
CA GLU A 876 -11.69 -26.90 -8.38
C GLU A 876 -12.50 -27.71 -7.35
N SER A 877 -12.25 -27.47 -6.06
CA SER A 877 -12.95 -28.15 -4.96
C SER A 877 -14.38 -27.63 -4.78
N PHE A 878 -15.36 -28.50 -5.04
CA PHE A 878 -16.75 -28.14 -4.79
C PHE A 878 -17.11 -28.10 -3.29
N ILE A 879 -16.40 -28.86 -2.43
CA ILE A 879 -16.58 -28.87 -0.98
C ILE A 879 -16.23 -27.50 -0.41
N SER A 880 -15.08 -26.94 -0.82
CA SER A 880 -14.63 -25.61 -0.42
C SER A 880 -15.61 -24.51 -0.88
N ALA A 881 -16.01 -24.55 -2.15
CA ALA A 881 -16.94 -23.58 -2.71
C ALA A 881 -18.32 -23.63 -2.03
N ALA A 882 -18.86 -24.83 -1.77
CA ALA A 882 -20.14 -25.02 -1.09
C ALA A 882 -20.14 -24.52 0.36
N SER A 883 -19.00 -24.63 1.07
CA SER A 883 -18.87 -24.14 2.43
C SER A 883 -18.75 -22.61 2.55
N PHE A 884 -18.48 -21.92 1.44
CA PHE A 884 -18.36 -20.47 1.41
C PHE A 884 -19.72 -19.78 1.24
N GLN A 885 -20.37 -19.93 0.10
CA GLN A 885 -21.68 -19.32 -0.23
C GLN A 885 -22.43 -20.18 -1.25
N GLU A 886 -23.73 -19.92 -1.43
CA GLU A 886 -24.59 -20.58 -2.43
C GLU A 886 -24.53 -22.12 -2.36
N THR A 887 -24.51 -22.69 -1.16
CA THR A 887 -24.28 -24.11 -0.90
C THR A 887 -25.13 -25.04 -1.78
N THR A 888 -26.44 -24.78 -1.87
CA THR A 888 -27.38 -25.61 -2.65
C THR A 888 -27.08 -25.57 -4.15
N LYS A 889 -26.78 -24.40 -4.69
CA LYS A 889 -26.46 -24.22 -6.11
C LYS A 889 -25.15 -24.93 -6.48
N VAL A 890 -24.10 -24.73 -5.69
CA VAL A 890 -22.78 -25.33 -5.92
C VAL A 890 -22.87 -26.87 -5.86
N LEU A 891 -23.55 -27.42 -4.86
CA LEU A 891 -23.73 -28.86 -4.71
C LEU A 891 -24.55 -29.45 -5.86
N SER A 892 -25.62 -28.76 -6.31
CA SER A 892 -26.44 -29.21 -7.44
C SER A 892 -25.63 -29.22 -8.75
N GLU A 893 -24.87 -28.16 -9.02
CA GLU A 893 -23.99 -28.10 -10.21
C GLU A 893 -22.88 -29.17 -10.19
N ALA A 894 -22.26 -29.38 -9.03
CA ALA A 894 -21.25 -30.41 -8.85
C ALA A 894 -21.80 -31.82 -9.09
N SER A 895 -23.02 -32.09 -8.59
CA SER A 895 -23.73 -33.35 -8.77
C SER A 895 -24.08 -33.61 -10.25
N ILE A 896 -24.60 -32.57 -10.96
CA ILE A 896 -24.94 -32.67 -12.37
C ILE A 896 -23.67 -32.96 -13.22
N ARG A 897 -22.54 -32.32 -12.89
CA ARG A 897 -21.29 -32.48 -13.62
C ARG A 897 -20.49 -33.72 -13.20
N GLY A 898 -20.92 -34.46 -12.15
CA GLY A 898 -20.18 -35.59 -11.60
C GLY A 898 -18.77 -35.23 -11.11
N LYS A 899 -18.59 -34.06 -10.51
CA LYS A 899 -17.26 -33.60 -10.03
C LYS A 899 -16.72 -34.51 -8.93
N VAL A 900 -15.43 -34.79 -8.98
CA VAL A 900 -14.67 -35.48 -7.93
C VAL A 900 -13.73 -34.47 -7.27
N ASP A 901 -13.64 -34.50 -5.95
CA ASP A 901 -12.75 -33.64 -5.18
C ASP A 901 -11.55 -34.45 -4.70
N ASP A 902 -10.37 -34.00 -5.05
CA ASP A 902 -9.10 -34.71 -4.72
C ASP A 902 -8.62 -34.37 -3.28
N LEU A 903 -9.35 -33.60 -2.49
CA LEU A 903 -9.03 -33.18 -1.11
C LEU A 903 -7.62 -32.58 -0.96
N ARG A 904 -7.26 -31.68 -1.85
CA ARG A 904 -5.89 -31.10 -1.91
C ARG A 904 -5.72 -29.83 -1.11
N GLY A 905 -6.79 -29.10 -0.85
CA GLY A 905 -6.77 -27.83 -0.09
C GLY A 905 -6.85 -28.08 1.43
N LEU A 906 -6.70 -27.01 2.21
CA LEU A 906 -6.76 -27.12 3.68
C LEU A 906 -8.19 -27.33 4.15
N LYS A 907 -9.15 -26.59 3.62
CA LYS A 907 -10.53 -26.52 4.08
C LYS A 907 -11.29 -27.84 3.85
N GLU A 908 -11.09 -28.48 2.71
CA GLU A 908 -11.68 -29.76 2.37
C GLU A 908 -11.27 -30.84 3.37
N ASN A 909 -9.97 -30.93 3.67
CA ASN A 909 -9.44 -31.89 4.64
C ASN A 909 -9.96 -31.63 6.06
N VAL A 910 -10.06 -30.37 6.48
CA VAL A 910 -10.64 -30.00 7.77
C VAL A 910 -12.12 -30.42 7.87
N ILE A 911 -12.91 -30.22 6.81
CA ILE A 911 -14.33 -30.58 6.79
C ILE A 911 -14.52 -32.10 6.87
N VAL A 912 -13.68 -32.85 6.16
CA VAL A 912 -13.74 -34.34 6.15
C VAL A 912 -13.12 -34.95 7.42
N GLY A 913 -12.27 -34.20 8.15
CA GLY A 913 -11.60 -34.67 9.36
C GLY A 913 -10.24 -35.33 9.12
N HIS A 914 -9.63 -35.08 7.96
CA HIS A 914 -8.26 -35.49 7.64
C HIS A 914 -7.23 -34.49 8.15
N LEU A 915 -5.98 -34.92 8.29
CA LEU A 915 -4.86 -33.98 8.53
C LEU A 915 -4.72 -33.05 7.34
N ILE A 916 -4.39 -31.79 7.61
CA ILE A 916 -4.18 -30.78 6.56
C ILE A 916 -2.87 -31.07 5.80
N PRO A 917 -2.82 -30.87 4.48
CA PRO A 917 -1.62 -31.09 3.68
C PRO A 917 -0.62 -29.92 3.79
N ALA A 918 -0.39 -29.43 5.01
CA ALA A 918 0.50 -28.31 5.31
C ALA A 918 1.13 -28.46 6.68
N GLY A 919 2.30 -27.84 6.88
CA GLY A 919 3.02 -27.89 8.16
C GLY A 919 3.32 -29.31 8.61
N THR A 920 3.00 -29.65 9.84
CA THR A 920 3.22 -30.97 10.44
C THR A 920 2.33 -32.08 9.86
N GLY A 921 1.28 -31.74 9.11
CA GLY A 921 0.40 -32.70 8.42
C GLY A 921 0.90 -33.15 7.05
N LEU A 922 2.11 -32.81 6.63
CA LEU A 922 2.72 -33.26 5.40
C LEU A 922 3.05 -34.78 5.48
N LYS A 923 2.97 -35.45 4.34
CA LYS A 923 3.28 -36.90 4.25
C LYS A 923 4.71 -37.24 4.72
N GLU A 924 5.64 -36.34 4.61
CA GLU A 924 7.02 -36.49 5.08
C GLU A 924 7.11 -36.76 6.59
N TYR A 925 6.17 -36.22 7.36
CA TYR A 925 6.09 -36.38 8.80
C TYR A 925 5.19 -37.54 9.24
N SER A 926 4.48 -38.19 8.32
CA SER A 926 3.57 -39.31 8.66
C SER A 926 4.27 -40.49 9.30
N ASP A 927 5.55 -40.69 8.99
CA ASP A 927 6.37 -41.80 9.51
C ASP A 927 7.07 -41.43 10.84
N MET A 928 6.93 -40.20 11.32
CA MET A 928 7.46 -39.78 12.61
C MET A 928 6.55 -40.22 13.76
N ILE A 929 7.08 -41.01 14.65
CA ILE A 929 6.38 -41.44 15.87
C ILE A 929 6.79 -40.52 17.00
N VAL A 930 5.80 -39.82 17.58
CA VAL A 930 5.98 -38.97 18.74
C VAL A 930 5.35 -39.64 19.95
N GLY A 931 6.14 -39.90 20.98
CA GLY A 931 5.66 -40.58 22.20
C GLY A 931 6.52 -40.22 23.41
N SER A 932 6.12 -40.72 24.56
CA SER A 932 6.94 -40.66 25.76
C SER A 932 8.10 -41.63 25.69
N GLU A 933 9.18 -41.40 26.42
CA GLU A 933 10.33 -42.31 26.51
C GLU A 933 9.91 -43.74 26.90
N ARG A 934 8.91 -43.88 27.77
CA ARG A 934 8.33 -45.15 28.16
C ARG A 934 7.62 -45.85 26.99
N GLU A 935 6.81 -45.13 26.20
CA GLU A 935 6.13 -45.69 25.03
C GLU A 935 7.13 -46.09 23.95
N TYR A 936 8.21 -45.34 23.77
CA TYR A 936 9.31 -45.66 22.86
C TYR A 936 10.00 -46.96 23.27
N ASP A 937 10.33 -47.12 24.55
CA ASP A 937 10.93 -48.35 25.10
C ASP A 937 10.00 -49.58 24.96
N GLU A 938 8.66 -49.37 25.16
CA GLU A 938 7.66 -50.41 24.93
C GLU A 938 7.57 -50.79 23.43
N LEU A 939 7.61 -49.85 22.51
CA LEU A 939 7.60 -50.12 21.07
C LEU A 939 8.87 -50.84 20.63
N ILE A 940 10.04 -50.45 21.13
CA ILE A 940 11.30 -51.17 20.86
C ILE A 940 11.27 -52.59 21.45
N SER A 941 10.74 -52.77 22.66
CA SER A 941 10.60 -54.07 23.27
C SER A 941 9.65 -54.99 22.50
N LYS A 942 8.53 -54.48 22.00
CA LYS A 942 7.58 -55.19 21.15
C LYS A 942 8.17 -55.51 19.77
N SER A 943 8.92 -54.60 19.16
CA SER A 943 9.59 -54.86 17.86
C SER A 943 10.69 -55.93 18.00
N LYS A 944 11.48 -55.87 19.06
CA LYS A 944 12.46 -56.91 19.39
C LYS A 944 11.81 -58.27 19.69
N GLY A 945 10.65 -58.27 20.38
CA GLY A 945 9.86 -59.47 20.62
C GLY A 945 9.31 -60.09 19.33
N ASN A 946 8.84 -59.28 18.38
CA ASN A 946 8.37 -59.76 17.08
C ASN A 946 9.52 -60.30 16.20
N ILE A 947 10.72 -59.69 16.25
CA ILE A 947 11.90 -60.19 15.53
C ILE A 947 12.33 -61.54 16.09
N ILE A 948 12.28 -61.73 17.42
CA ILE A 948 12.60 -63.01 18.06
C ILE A 948 11.54 -64.06 17.72
N LEU A 949 10.25 -63.71 17.58
CA LEU A 949 9.19 -64.62 17.16
C LEU A 949 9.33 -65.03 15.69
N ASP A 950 9.70 -64.11 14.80
CA ASP A 950 9.95 -64.42 13.38
C ASP A 950 11.21 -65.25 13.17
N GLU A 951 12.28 -65.03 13.96
CA GLU A 951 13.46 -65.91 13.93
C GLU A 951 13.16 -67.30 14.48
N SER A 952 12.30 -67.42 15.52
CA SER A 952 11.88 -68.69 16.06
C SER A 952 10.98 -69.47 15.07
N VAL A 953 10.07 -68.81 14.39
CA VAL A 953 9.20 -69.43 13.35
C VAL A 953 10.02 -69.83 12.12
N SER A 954 11.03 -69.08 11.74
CA SER A 954 11.92 -69.43 10.64
C SER A 954 12.85 -70.58 11.00
N SER A 955 13.25 -70.79 12.28
CA SER A 955 14.02 -71.88 12.75
C SER A 955 13.19 -73.17 12.81
N ASP A 956 11.93 -73.08 13.27
CA ASP A 956 11.02 -74.26 13.32
C ASP A 956 10.60 -74.73 11.92
N VAL A 957 10.39 -73.85 10.96
CA VAL A 957 10.14 -74.23 9.53
C VAL A 957 11.38 -74.87 8.86
N LEU A 958 12.57 -74.53 9.30
CA LEU A 958 13.82 -75.14 8.82
C LEU A 958 14.10 -76.53 9.46
N GLU A 959 13.59 -76.80 10.67
CA GLU A 959 13.65 -78.09 11.31
C GLU A 959 12.62 -79.10 10.80
N GLU A 960 11.38 -78.64 10.52
CA GLU A 960 10.35 -79.44 9.90
C GLU A 960 10.78 -79.93 8.48
N ASN A 961 11.35 -79.02 7.68
CA ASN A 961 11.84 -79.38 6.34
C ASN A 961 13.07 -80.29 6.33
N LYS A 962 13.75 -80.55 7.48
CA LYS A 962 14.83 -81.52 7.62
C LYS A 962 14.37 -82.91 8.05
N GLN A 963 13.15 -83.02 8.62
CA GLN A 963 12.55 -84.28 9.01
C GLN A 963 11.81 -84.98 7.83
N ASP A 964 11.34 -84.21 6.84
CA ASP A 964 10.73 -84.82 5.63
C ASP A 964 11.73 -85.28 4.55
N GLN A 965 13.03 -85.07 4.77
CA GLN A 965 14.10 -85.56 3.88
C GLN A 965 14.97 -86.71 4.46
N LYS A 966 14.46 -87.39 5.49
CA LYS A 966 14.97 -88.64 5.96
C LYS A 966 13.83 -89.63 5.89
#